data_74c882ceea9b83e44e8f78d9695dbb14
#
_entry.id   74c882ceea9b83e44e8f78d9695dbb14
#
_cell.length_a   1.000
_cell.length_b   1.000
_cell.length_c   1.000
_cell.angle_alpha   90.00
_cell.angle_beta   90.00
_cell.angle_gamma   90.00
#
_symmetry.space_group_name_H-M   'P 1'
#
loop_
_entity.id
_entity.type
_entity.pdbx_description
1 polymer ?
#
loop_
_entity_poly.entity_id
_entity_poly.type
_entity_poly.pdbx_seq_one_letter_code
_entity_poly.pdbx_strand_id
1 'polypeptide(L)'
;DFIAYALRGQSGRVVGYQQIYAQNIEGRNDNKNFIGSTKGAFALVGDAEKITGRAYIAEGLANAITYYLTTGKPCFVALNALNLKHVVPFVRGEYANNITILADNDRKNLALNGNTGINAALKAITYGGKQYDYLIIAPCTDAVNWDLNDVLATNDYSIEAVRAVIDNKENRRSVNLDPIGQRLESIELLPSNQREKAIDSLLAYVIDCAPIRPLDKSLERIKRVLGHEWSAFIESRALWISKKYNAKIEAVKPLFSFSDNLPVHFAPKTMAKHTANTLLKNGGLYVDNRGTGEGKTLGMAEIVKLAKRYESLGLRVGYISHRVSLTANSSARLGLENYQNLKPHDMPDVQYMAIVANSLAKWHFAAFFEDCDVLFIDEIKQVLEHIAVGTFDNRDRSKVLATIKKAIQNAKLVICADADLDQTTLDFLKSCGKPIKRIASDVSGNAPKVDKPIIYSDTNTIRDEAIRSAIAGNKLLIHCDTKGETESLKVLLMAVGLSADDILVVNSDTKAEDKEALFLKDPDAYLAQYQPRVVLASPTIGSGFSIEKNYFDDVYMLLTGILTPTDIMQMSARYRPAKRLFIGFEDKNNRPDQTTEENKLLGDMLIDRRLRLAIDPTTDKLTIDFKPSELDTLRYKILTQQ
;
A
#
# COMPACT_ATOMS: atom_id res chain seq x y z
N ASP A 1 -38.64 -27.16 10.65
CA ASP A 1 -39.19 -25.85 10.30
C ASP A 1 -38.14 -24.79 10.48
N PHE A 2 -38.04 -23.84 9.54
CA PHE A 2 -37.12 -22.70 9.58
C PHE A 2 -37.76 -21.46 8.95
N ILE A 3 -37.29 -20.30 9.35
CA ILE A 3 -37.55 -19.02 8.71
C ILE A 3 -36.40 -18.73 7.77
N ALA A 4 -36.67 -18.37 6.51
CA ALA A 4 -35.64 -17.94 5.56
C ALA A 4 -35.86 -16.50 5.12
N TYR A 5 -34.77 -15.73 5.01
CA TYR A 5 -34.83 -14.40 4.44
C TYR A 5 -33.64 -14.11 3.53
N ALA A 6 -33.88 -13.26 2.54
CA ALA A 6 -32.89 -12.95 1.52
C ALA A 6 -31.81 -11.99 2.05
N LEU A 7 -30.57 -12.27 1.69
CA LEU A 7 -29.40 -11.42 1.93
C LEU A 7 -29.08 -10.65 0.65
N ARG A 8 -28.95 -9.33 0.77
CA ARG A 8 -28.57 -8.45 -0.34
C ARG A 8 -27.12 -8.06 -0.24
N GLY A 9 -26.44 -8.02 -1.35
CA GLY A 9 -25.12 -7.40 -1.47
C GLY A 9 -25.23 -5.89 -1.66
N GLN A 10 -24.09 -5.21 -1.69
CA GLN A 10 -23.99 -3.76 -1.88
C GLN A 10 -24.60 -3.28 -3.22
N SER A 11 -24.70 -4.14 -4.22
CA SER A 11 -25.41 -3.85 -5.48
C SER A 11 -26.93 -3.95 -5.39
N GLY A 12 -27.50 -4.21 -4.21
CA GLY A 12 -28.92 -4.44 -3.98
C GLY A 12 -29.44 -5.82 -4.44
N ARG A 13 -28.62 -6.61 -5.14
CA ARG A 13 -28.99 -7.96 -5.62
C ARG A 13 -28.97 -8.96 -4.47
N VAL A 14 -29.82 -9.97 -4.57
CA VAL A 14 -29.78 -11.11 -3.64
C VAL A 14 -28.51 -11.90 -3.89
N VAL A 15 -27.71 -12.09 -2.83
CA VAL A 15 -26.43 -12.80 -2.85
C VAL A 15 -26.44 -14.06 -1.99
N GLY A 16 -27.51 -14.28 -1.23
CA GLY A 16 -27.66 -15.43 -0.37
C GLY A 16 -28.94 -15.41 0.44
N TYR A 17 -29.03 -16.35 1.36
CA TYR A 17 -30.16 -16.50 2.29
C TYR A 17 -29.63 -16.88 3.67
N GLN A 18 -30.31 -16.40 4.73
CA GLN A 18 -30.13 -16.95 6.07
C GLN A 18 -31.37 -17.78 6.43
N GLN A 19 -31.15 -18.98 6.96
CA GLN A 19 -32.16 -19.86 7.53
C GLN A 19 -32.00 -19.85 9.04
N ILE A 20 -33.08 -19.67 9.78
CA ILE A 20 -33.10 -19.73 11.25
C ILE A 20 -34.09 -20.86 11.63
N TYR A 21 -33.56 -21.90 12.26
CA TYR A 21 -34.30 -23.07 12.69
C TYR A 21 -34.90 -22.86 14.09
N ALA A 22 -36.01 -23.48 14.38
CA ALA A 22 -36.63 -23.44 15.70
C ALA A 22 -35.76 -24.10 16.80
N GLN A 23 -34.86 -25.03 16.41
CA GLN A 23 -33.95 -25.74 17.28
C GLN A 23 -32.54 -25.67 16.69
N ASN A 24 -31.52 -25.95 17.53
CA ASN A 24 -30.12 -26.05 17.05
C ASN A 24 -30.01 -27.10 15.95
N ILE A 25 -29.17 -26.81 14.96
CA ILE A 25 -28.87 -27.71 13.85
C ILE A 25 -28.08 -28.90 14.40
N GLU A 26 -28.44 -30.11 13.99
CA GLU A 26 -27.74 -31.32 14.42
C GLU A 26 -26.24 -31.21 14.18
N GLY A 27 -25.44 -31.49 15.23
CA GLY A 27 -23.98 -31.36 15.22
C GLY A 27 -23.44 -29.93 15.35
N ARG A 28 -24.30 -28.92 15.62
CA ARG A 28 -23.89 -27.53 15.85
C ARG A 28 -24.52 -26.97 17.13
N ASN A 29 -23.84 -25.98 17.71
CA ASN A 29 -24.36 -25.23 18.87
C ASN A 29 -25.13 -23.96 18.46
N ASP A 30 -25.61 -23.90 17.23
CA ASP A 30 -26.39 -22.77 16.70
C ASP A 30 -27.60 -23.26 15.87
N ASN A 31 -28.55 -22.37 15.65
CA ASN A 31 -29.74 -22.60 14.85
C ASN A 31 -29.75 -21.81 13.53
N LYS A 32 -28.61 -21.29 13.10
CA LYS A 32 -28.50 -20.45 11.91
C LYS A 32 -27.71 -21.15 10.81
N ASN A 33 -28.20 -21.10 9.59
CA ASN A 33 -27.53 -21.58 8.41
C ASN A 33 -27.50 -20.48 7.34
N PHE A 34 -26.37 -20.36 6.65
CA PHE A 34 -26.17 -19.38 5.58
C PHE A 34 -25.95 -20.08 4.25
N ILE A 35 -26.65 -19.64 3.23
CA ILE A 35 -26.52 -20.11 1.85
C ILE A 35 -26.07 -18.91 1.00
N GLY A 36 -24.97 -19.03 0.30
CA GLY A 36 -24.39 -17.95 -0.51
C GLY A 36 -23.38 -17.07 0.24
N SER A 37 -23.20 -15.85 -0.23
CA SER A 37 -22.18 -14.93 0.33
C SER A 37 -22.72 -14.17 1.54
N THR A 38 -21.94 -14.16 2.64
CA THR A 38 -22.29 -13.40 3.85
C THR A 38 -21.43 -12.14 4.03
N LYS A 39 -20.23 -12.09 3.44
CA LYS A 39 -19.33 -10.95 3.60
C LYS A 39 -19.86 -9.70 2.90
N GLY A 40 -20.15 -8.66 3.68
CA GLY A 40 -20.76 -7.42 3.18
C GLY A 40 -22.25 -7.57 2.80
N ALA A 41 -22.83 -8.77 2.96
CA ALA A 41 -24.26 -8.98 2.76
C ALA A 41 -25.04 -8.49 3.97
N PHE A 42 -26.27 -8.02 3.72
CA PHE A 42 -27.17 -7.49 4.73
C PHE A 42 -28.63 -7.85 4.41
N ALA A 43 -29.49 -7.70 5.41
CA ALA A 43 -30.94 -7.63 5.22
C ALA A 43 -31.47 -6.30 5.76
N LEU A 44 -32.68 -5.94 5.41
CA LEU A 44 -33.37 -4.76 5.91
C LEU A 44 -34.76 -5.17 6.44
N VAL A 45 -35.03 -4.81 7.68
CA VAL A 45 -36.34 -4.90 8.28
C VAL A 45 -37.01 -3.54 8.15
N GLY A 46 -38.16 -3.49 7.51
CA GLY A 46 -38.86 -2.25 7.19
C GLY A 46 -38.55 -1.74 5.79
N ASP A 47 -38.96 -0.51 5.52
CA ASP A 47 -38.87 0.14 4.22
C ASP A 47 -37.74 1.15 4.15
N ALA A 48 -36.84 0.99 3.16
CA ALA A 48 -35.68 1.87 2.96
C ALA A 48 -36.07 3.35 2.74
N GLU A 49 -37.22 3.60 2.09
CA GLU A 49 -37.72 4.96 1.82
C GLU A 49 -38.03 5.75 3.12
N LYS A 50 -38.25 5.04 4.23
CA LYS A 50 -38.49 5.65 5.54
C LYS A 50 -37.23 6.00 6.32
N ILE A 51 -36.03 5.80 5.74
CA ILE A 51 -34.77 6.16 6.36
C ILE A 51 -34.53 7.66 6.17
N THR A 52 -34.59 8.42 7.25
CA THR A 52 -34.37 9.88 7.21
C THR A 52 -33.23 10.30 8.14
N GLY A 53 -32.10 10.72 7.56
CA GLY A 53 -30.97 11.31 8.27
C GLY A 53 -30.18 10.38 9.20
N ARG A 54 -30.78 9.25 9.65
CA ARG A 54 -30.15 8.26 10.53
C ARG A 54 -30.57 6.83 10.17
N ALA A 55 -29.59 5.94 10.02
CA ALA A 55 -29.84 4.51 9.87
C ALA A 55 -29.52 3.74 11.16
N TYR A 56 -30.26 2.66 11.35
CA TYR A 56 -30.11 1.76 12.49
C TYR A 56 -29.63 0.40 11.99
N ILE A 57 -28.69 -0.20 12.71
CA ILE A 57 -28.07 -1.46 12.32
C ILE A 57 -28.01 -2.38 13.54
N ALA A 58 -28.50 -3.60 13.40
CA ALA A 58 -28.37 -4.66 14.41
C ALA A 58 -27.47 -5.77 13.90
N GLU A 59 -26.86 -6.52 14.80
CA GLU A 59 -26.11 -7.72 14.47
C GLU A 59 -27.04 -8.82 13.95
N GLY A 60 -28.09 -9.13 14.70
CA GLY A 60 -29.03 -10.20 14.42
C GLY A 60 -30.42 -9.75 13.94
N LEU A 61 -31.12 -10.67 13.24
CA LEU A 61 -32.48 -10.41 12.73
C LEU A 61 -33.50 -10.14 13.85
N ALA A 62 -33.47 -10.92 14.93
CA ALA A 62 -34.42 -10.77 16.05
C ALA A 62 -34.32 -9.38 16.68
N ASN A 63 -33.08 -8.90 16.90
CA ASN A 63 -32.80 -7.58 17.44
C ASN A 63 -33.32 -6.45 16.52
N ALA A 64 -33.13 -6.61 15.19
CA ALA A 64 -33.64 -5.66 14.20
C ALA A 64 -35.18 -5.64 14.13
N ILE A 65 -35.84 -6.80 14.21
CA ILE A 65 -37.30 -6.92 14.23
C ILE A 65 -37.86 -6.26 15.51
N THR A 66 -37.29 -6.56 16.67
CA THR A 66 -37.67 -5.95 17.96
C THR A 66 -37.59 -4.42 17.90
N TYR A 67 -36.49 -3.90 17.33
CA TYR A 67 -36.34 -2.45 17.15
C TYR A 67 -37.41 -1.87 16.20
N TYR A 68 -37.66 -2.53 15.06
CA TYR A 68 -38.68 -2.09 14.09
C TYR A 68 -40.07 -2.09 14.67
N LEU A 69 -40.47 -3.15 15.36
CA LEU A 69 -41.78 -3.27 16.03
C LEU A 69 -41.97 -2.19 17.11
N THR A 70 -40.89 -1.85 17.83
CA THR A 70 -40.94 -0.84 18.89
C THR A 70 -41.01 0.59 18.36
N THR A 71 -40.27 0.89 17.26
CA THR A 71 -40.05 2.29 16.82
C THR A 71 -40.72 2.65 15.51
N GLY A 72 -41.09 1.65 14.68
CA GLY A 72 -41.54 1.81 13.29
C GLY A 72 -40.41 2.21 12.33
N LYS A 73 -39.15 2.33 12.80
CA LYS A 73 -38.00 2.75 11.99
C LYS A 73 -37.27 1.55 11.37
N PRO A 74 -36.91 1.63 10.09
CA PRO A 74 -36.18 0.55 9.42
C PRO A 74 -34.84 0.25 10.12
N CYS A 75 -34.46 -1.03 10.13
CA CYS A 75 -33.21 -1.49 10.75
C CYS A 75 -32.50 -2.51 9.85
N PHE A 76 -31.24 -2.25 9.57
CA PHE A 76 -30.37 -3.17 8.83
C PHE A 76 -29.91 -4.32 9.73
N VAL A 77 -29.71 -5.48 9.13
CA VAL A 77 -29.19 -6.68 9.78
C VAL A 77 -27.81 -6.98 9.22
N ALA A 78 -26.80 -6.94 10.05
CA ALA A 78 -25.42 -7.20 9.65
C ALA A 78 -25.02 -8.69 9.69
N LEU A 79 -25.89 -9.57 10.16
CA LEU A 79 -25.77 -11.04 10.28
C LEU A 79 -24.87 -11.53 11.42
N ASN A 80 -23.79 -10.86 11.69
CA ASN A 80 -22.86 -11.15 12.80
C ASN A 80 -21.93 -9.96 13.08
N ALA A 81 -21.25 -10.00 14.23
CA ALA A 81 -20.31 -8.96 14.67
C ALA A 81 -19.20 -8.65 13.67
N LEU A 82 -18.62 -9.68 13.04
CA LEU A 82 -17.52 -9.51 12.09
C LEU A 82 -17.95 -8.82 10.79
N ASN A 83 -19.22 -8.90 10.43
CA ASN A 83 -19.75 -8.30 9.21
C ASN A 83 -20.16 -6.83 9.39
N LEU A 84 -20.33 -6.35 10.62
CA LEU A 84 -20.61 -4.93 10.92
C LEU A 84 -19.63 -3.99 10.23
N LYS A 85 -18.35 -4.30 10.23
CA LYS A 85 -17.30 -3.49 9.58
C LYS A 85 -17.47 -3.34 8.05
N HIS A 86 -18.24 -4.20 7.41
CA HIS A 86 -18.55 -4.14 5.97
C HIS A 86 -19.89 -3.47 5.70
N VAL A 87 -20.89 -3.69 6.57
CA VAL A 87 -22.25 -3.17 6.41
C VAL A 87 -22.32 -1.69 6.82
N VAL A 88 -21.71 -1.30 7.91
CA VAL A 88 -21.78 0.08 8.44
C VAL A 88 -21.29 1.12 7.43
N PRO A 89 -20.11 0.98 6.79
CA PRO A 89 -19.65 1.94 5.78
C PRO A 89 -20.58 2.03 4.58
N PHE A 90 -21.10 0.89 4.11
CA PHE A 90 -22.06 0.84 3.01
C PHE A 90 -23.35 1.57 3.34
N VAL A 91 -23.97 1.27 4.50
CA VAL A 91 -25.21 1.92 4.94
C VAL A 91 -25.00 3.42 5.13
N ARG A 92 -23.81 3.83 5.61
CA ARG A 92 -23.45 5.25 5.76
C ARG A 92 -23.37 5.97 4.42
N GLY A 93 -22.80 5.34 3.40
CA GLY A 93 -22.65 5.93 2.06
C GLY A 93 -23.98 6.04 1.30
N GLU A 94 -24.82 5.01 1.41
CA GLU A 94 -25.99 4.86 0.54
C GLU A 94 -27.31 5.33 1.17
N TYR A 95 -27.47 5.28 2.50
CA TYR A 95 -28.76 5.48 3.13
C TYR A 95 -28.80 6.63 4.14
N ALA A 96 -27.81 6.80 4.99
CA ALA A 96 -27.81 7.87 6.00
C ALA A 96 -26.43 8.22 6.53
N ASN A 97 -26.19 9.52 6.72
CA ASN A 97 -24.94 10.04 7.26
C ASN A 97 -24.69 9.67 8.74
N ASN A 98 -25.73 9.55 9.54
CA ASN A 98 -25.63 9.20 10.96
C ASN A 98 -26.04 7.75 11.17
N ILE A 99 -25.27 7.03 11.98
CA ILE A 99 -25.50 5.61 12.26
C ILE A 99 -25.77 5.41 13.76
N THR A 100 -26.67 4.50 14.04
CA THR A 100 -26.84 3.92 15.38
C THR A 100 -26.75 2.41 15.27
N ILE A 101 -25.88 1.78 16.04
CA ILE A 101 -25.80 0.33 16.13
C ILE A 101 -26.51 -0.13 17.41
N LEU A 102 -27.41 -1.10 17.27
CA LEU A 102 -28.01 -1.85 18.37
C LEU A 102 -27.00 -2.95 18.75
N ALA A 103 -26.15 -2.68 19.72
CA ALA A 103 -25.02 -3.52 20.04
C ALA A 103 -25.41 -4.65 21.01
N ASP A 104 -25.02 -5.86 20.69
CA ASP A 104 -25.17 -7.01 21.58
C ASP A 104 -24.24 -6.86 22.79
N ASN A 105 -24.74 -7.07 24.00
CA ASN A 105 -24.02 -6.96 25.24
C ASN A 105 -23.52 -8.34 25.68
N ASP A 106 -22.38 -8.77 25.13
CA ASP A 106 -21.80 -10.10 25.31
C ASP A 106 -21.07 -10.24 26.65
N ARG A 107 -21.78 -10.62 27.71
CA ARG A 107 -21.23 -10.72 29.05
C ARG A 107 -20.91 -12.15 29.51
N LYS A 108 -21.38 -13.18 28.84
CA LYS A 108 -21.23 -14.59 29.24
C LYS A 108 -19.78 -15.02 29.48
N ASN A 109 -18.86 -14.52 28.69
CA ASN A 109 -17.43 -14.84 28.79
C ASN A 109 -16.58 -13.57 28.92
N LEU A 110 -17.10 -12.56 29.63
CA LEU A 110 -16.47 -11.24 29.74
C LEU A 110 -15.02 -11.32 30.25
N ALA A 111 -14.76 -12.20 31.22
CA ALA A 111 -13.42 -12.38 31.79
C ALA A 111 -12.40 -12.98 30.81
N LEU A 112 -12.84 -13.76 29.80
CA LEU A 112 -11.98 -14.42 28.82
C LEU A 112 -11.86 -13.63 27.53
N ASN A 113 -12.99 -13.11 27.01
CA ASN A 113 -13.08 -12.57 25.65
C ASN A 113 -13.39 -11.07 25.59
N GLY A 114 -13.65 -10.44 26.76
CA GLY A 114 -14.21 -9.10 26.79
C GLY A 114 -15.65 -9.08 26.22
N ASN A 115 -16.18 -7.89 25.99
CA ASN A 115 -17.50 -7.72 25.37
C ASN A 115 -17.37 -7.67 23.85
N THR A 116 -17.52 -8.81 23.18
CA THR A 116 -17.25 -8.96 21.74
C THR A 116 -18.22 -8.16 20.87
N GLY A 117 -19.53 -8.14 21.21
CA GLY A 117 -20.55 -7.41 20.47
C GLY A 117 -20.35 -5.90 20.54
N ILE A 118 -20.16 -5.35 21.75
CA ILE A 118 -19.91 -3.91 21.91
C ILE A 118 -18.60 -3.51 21.22
N ASN A 119 -17.53 -4.32 21.35
CA ASN A 119 -16.24 -4.03 20.70
C ASN A 119 -16.34 -4.03 19.18
N ALA A 120 -17.05 -5.00 18.59
CA ALA A 120 -17.24 -5.05 17.15
C ALA A 120 -18.08 -3.86 16.65
N ALA A 121 -19.12 -3.49 17.38
CA ALA A 121 -19.97 -2.35 17.06
C ALA A 121 -19.18 -1.04 17.14
N LEU A 122 -18.36 -0.82 18.19
CA LEU A 122 -17.50 0.36 18.32
C LEU A 122 -16.49 0.42 17.16
N LYS A 123 -15.80 -0.67 16.84
CA LYS A 123 -14.86 -0.70 15.72
C LYS A 123 -15.53 -0.38 14.39
N ALA A 124 -16.73 -0.92 14.15
CA ALA A 124 -17.45 -0.69 12.91
C ALA A 124 -17.94 0.75 12.77
N ILE A 125 -18.50 1.33 13.83
CA ILE A 125 -19.12 2.66 13.80
C ILE A 125 -18.09 3.78 13.85
N THR A 126 -16.93 3.58 14.48
CA THR A 126 -15.83 4.56 14.53
C THR A 126 -15.17 4.74 13.16
N TYR A 127 -15.28 3.75 12.30
CA TYR A 127 -14.79 3.82 10.94
C TYR A 127 -15.65 4.83 10.13
N GLY A 128 -15.12 6.01 9.85
CA GLY A 128 -15.86 7.13 9.27
C GLY A 128 -16.92 7.72 10.19
N GLY A 129 -16.78 7.53 11.51
CA GLY A 129 -17.76 7.95 12.52
C GLY A 129 -18.03 9.45 12.54
N LYS A 130 -19.27 9.81 12.86
CA LYS A 130 -19.74 11.19 13.00
C LYS A 130 -20.02 11.52 14.45
N GLN A 131 -19.96 12.79 14.80
CA GLN A 131 -20.21 13.30 16.14
C GLN A 131 -21.56 12.83 16.74
N TYR A 132 -22.53 12.54 15.89
CA TYR A 132 -23.88 12.13 16.31
C TYR A 132 -24.12 10.62 16.23
N ASP A 133 -23.08 9.83 15.94
CA ASP A 133 -23.17 8.38 15.97
C ASP A 133 -23.13 7.85 17.39
N TYR A 134 -23.88 6.79 17.68
CA TYR A 134 -23.88 6.15 18.98
C TYR A 134 -24.32 4.70 18.92
N LEU A 135 -23.98 3.94 19.96
CA LEU A 135 -24.55 2.61 20.19
C LEU A 135 -25.75 2.72 21.12
N ILE A 136 -26.72 1.82 20.95
CA ILE A 136 -27.73 1.48 21.96
C ILE A 136 -27.34 0.12 22.52
N ILE A 137 -27.17 0.05 23.85
CA ILE A 137 -26.74 -1.16 24.56
C ILE A 137 -27.83 -1.50 25.57
N ALA A 138 -28.42 -2.68 25.47
CA ALA A 138 -29.39 -3.14 26.44
C ALA A 138 -28.67 -3.38 27.80
N PRO A 139 -29.15 -2.77 28.91
CA PRO A 139 -28.52 -2.89 30.21
C PRO A 139 -28.68 -4.31 30.74
N CYS A 140 -27.57 -4.90 31.22
CA CYS A 140 -27.55 -6.21 31.85
C CYS A 140 -26.46 -6.26 32.91
N THR A 141 -26.77 -6.76 34.09
CA THR A 141 -25.85 -6.93 35.22
C THR A 141 -25.32 -8.36 35.32
N ASP A 142 -26.01 -9.32 34.74
CA ASP A 142 -25.71 -10.73 34.83
C ASP A 142 -24.60 -11.16 33.82
N ALA A 143 -23.99 -12.30 34.07
CA ALA A 143 -22.96 -12.87 33.19
C ALA A 143 -23.58 -13.65 32.02
N VAL A 144 -24.53 -13.01 31.30
CA VAL A 144 -25.23 -13.55 30.14
C VAL A 144 -25.07 -12.60 28.96
N ASN A 145 -25.21 -13.11 27.74
CA ASN A 145 -25.30 -12.25 26.57
C ASN A 145 -26.72 -11.67 26.52
N TRP A 146 -26.84 -10.38 26.16
CA TRP A 146 -28.07 -9.64 26.28
C TRP A 146 -28.25 -8.64 25.15
N ASP A 147 -29.44 -8.63 24.55
CA ASP A 147 -29.80 -7.68 23.51
C ASP A 147 -31.24 -7.13 23.70
N LEU A 148 -31.72 -6.32 22.76
CA LEU A 148 -33.08 -5.77 22.83
C LEU A 148 -34.17 -6.85 22.68
N ASN A 149 -33.88 -7.94 21.98
CA ASN A 149 -34.83 -9.05 21.87
C ASN A 149 -34.96 -9.82 23.20
N ASP A 150 -33.86 -9.92 23.98
CA ASP A 150 -33.90 -10.51 25.31
C ASP A 150 -34.72 -9.62 26.28
N VAL A 151 -34.61 -8.29 26.17
CA VAL A 151 -35.46 -7.37 26.92
C VAL A 151 -36.94 -7.61 26.60
N LEU A 152 -37.27 -7.78 25.32
CA LEU A 152 -38.64 -8.08 24.89
C LEU A 152 -39.13 -9.41 25.48
N ALA A 153 -38.34 -10.47 25.34
CA ALA A 153 -38.71 -11.82 25.76
C ALA A 153 -38.88 -11.95 27.29
N THR A 154 -38.06 -11.25 28.06
CA THR A 154 -38.07 -11.33 29.54
C THR A 154 -39.12 -10.40 30.19
N ASN A 155 -39.72 -9.49 29.44
CA ASN A 155 -40.74 -8.57 29.93
C ASN A 155 -42.12 -8.87 29.25
N ASP A 156 -42.49 -10.12 29.18
CA ASP A 156 -43.78 -10.58 28.63
C ASP A 156 -44.11 -9.98 27.26
N TYR A 157 -43.09 -9.84 26.41
CA TYR A 157 -43.19 -9.23 25.08
C TYR A 157 -43.68 -7.77 25.07
N SER A 158 -43.41 -7.03 26.16
CA SER A 158 -43.80 -5.61 26.28
C SER A 158 -42.93 -4.72 25.38
N ILE A 159 -43.54 -4.08 24.40
CA ILE A 159 -42.94 -3.07 23.54
C ILE A 159 -42.53 -1.82 24.33
N GLU A 160 -43.29 -1.48 25.37
CA GLU A 160 -43.01 -0.36 26.28
C GLU A 160 -41.70 -0.57 27.05
N ALA A 161 -41.38 -1.78 27.48
CA ALA A 161 -40.15 -2.11 28.15
C ALA A 161 -38.94 -1.89 27.22
N VAL A 162 -39.04 -2.34 25.96
CA VAL A 162 -37.97 -2.12 24.94
C VAL A 162 -37.85 -0.64 24.61
N ARG A 163 -38.96 0.09 24.47
CA ARG A 163 -39.00 1.53 24.23
C ARG A 163 -38.30 2.30 25.36
N ALA A 164 -38.51 1.93 26.60
CA ALA A 164 -37.84 2.54 27.75
C ALA A 164 -36.30 2.37 27.68
N VAL A 165 -35.81 1.21 27.22
CA VAL A 165 -34.39 0.97 27.00
C VAL A 165 -33.84 1.85 25.87
N ILE A 166 -34.52 1.96 24.74
CA ILE A 166 -34.11 2.72 23.55
C ILE A 166 -34.07 4.24 23.87
N ASP A 167 -35.05 4.73 24.59
CA ASP A 167 -35.22 6.15 24.89
C ASP A 167 -34.30 6.62 26.03
N ASN A 168 -33.86 5.72 26.91
CA ASN A 168 -32.92 6.06 27.98
C ASN A 168 -31.54 6.44 27.43
N LYS A 169 -31.12 7.68 27.69
CA LYS A 169 -29.82 8.21 27.25
C LYS A 169 -28.64 7.50 27.89
N GLU A 170 -28.79 6.92 29.07
CA GLU A 170 -27.73 6.17 29.76
C GLU A 170 -27.35 4.88 29.01
N ASN A 171 -28.30 4.32 28.25
CA ASN A 171 -28.06 3.15 27.40
C ASN A 171 -27.38 3.52 26.05
N ARG A 172 -27.10 4.81 25.82
CA ARG A 172 -26.47 5.29 24.60
C ARG A 172 -24.99 5.56 24.85
N ARG A 173 -24.15 4.92 24.06
CA ARG A 173 -22.70 5.15 24.07
C ARG A 173 -22.31 5.94 22.82
N SER A 174 -21.93 7.21 23.00
CA SER A 174 -21.45 8.06 21.91
C SER A 174 -20.12 7.55 21.38
N VAL A 175 -19.90 7.75 20.07
CA VAL A 175 -18.66 7.36 19.41
C VAL A 175 -17.57 8.39 19.72
N ASN A 176 -16.46 7.91 20.22
CA ASN A 176 -15.27 8.75 20.40
C ASN A 176 -14.44 8.75 19.11
N LEU A 177 -14.31 9.90 18.45
CA LEU A 177 -13.53 10.06 17.22
C LEU A 177 -12.03 10.25 17.46
N ASP A 178 -11.62 10.37 18.71
CA ASP A 178 -10.20 10.47 19.04
C ASP A 178 -9.56 9.07 19.19
N PRO A 179 -8.45 8.78 18.50
CA PRO A 179 -7.83 7.46 18.49
C PRO A 179 -7.36 6.97 19.85
N ILE A 180 -6.86 7.88 20.69
CA ILE A 180 -6.43 7.52 22.04
C ILE A 180 -7.66 7.16 22.87
N GLY A 181 -8.74 7.97 22.76
CA GLY A 181 -9.99 7.70 23.44
C GLY A 181 -10.62 6.37 23.05
N GLN A 182 -10.66 6.05 21.75
CA GLN A 182 -11.18 4.77 21.25
C GLN A 182 -10.43 3.56 21.81
N ARG A 183 -9.08 3.65 21.83
CA ARG A 183 -8.24 2.58 22.39
C ARG A 183 -8.42 2.44 23.90
N LEU A 184 -8.57 3.54 24.61
CA LEU A 184 -8.87 3.54 26.04
C LEU A 184 -10.22 2.87 26.33
N GLU A 185 -11.27 3.25 25.61
CA GLU A 185 -12.59 2.60 25.72
C GLU A 185 -12.54 1.10 25.42
N SER A 186 -11.73 0.70 24.44
CA SER A 186 -11.53 -0.72 24.13
C SER A 186 -10.81 -1.44 25.28
N ILE A 187 -9.84 -0.80 25.95
CA ILE A 187 -9.11 -1.37 27.10
C ILE A 187 -10.03 -1.57 28.31
N GLU A 188 -10.92 -0.62 28.58
CA GLU A 188 -11.91 -0.74 29.67
C GLU A 188 -12.82 -1.97 29.49
N LEU A 189 -13.12 -2.35 28.25
CA LEU A 189 -13.96 -3.50 27.92
C LEU A 189 -13.22 -4.84 27.93
N LEU A 190 -11.87 -4.84 28.10
CA LEU A 190 -11.07 -6.05 28.16
C LEU A 190 -11.08 -6.68 29.55
N PRO A 191 -10.97 -8.01 29.65
CA PRO A 191 -10.71 -8.67 30.92
C PRO A 191 -9.34 -8.24 31.49
N SER A 192 -9.22 -8.24 32.81
CA SER A 192 -8.05 -7.69 33.51
C SER A 192 -6.71 -8.30 33.04
N ASN A 193 -6.69 -9.58 32.73
CA ASN A 193 -5.51 -10.30 32.24
C ASN A 193 -5.05 -9.90 30.82
N GLN A 194 -5.85 -9.17 30.07
CA GLN A 194 -5.52 -8.70 28.73
C GLN A 194 -5.21 -7.19 28.68
N ARG A 195 -5.50 -6.45 29.75
CA ARG A 195 -5.34 -4.99 29.79
C ARG A 195 -3.89 -4.56 29.67
N GLU A 196 -2.95 -5.22 30.31
CA GLU A 196 -1.51 -4.89 30.21
C GLU A 196 -1.02 -4.90 28.77
N LYS A 197 -1.35 -5.95 28.02
CA LYS A 197 -0.96 -6.06 26.60
C LYS A 197 -1.61 -4.98 25.72
N ALA A 198 -2.84 -4.62 26.03
CA ALA A 198 -3.57 -3.57 25.31
C ALA A 198 -3.03 -2.17 25.66
N ILE A 199 -2.62 -1.94 26.91
CA ILE A 199 -1.93 -0.72 27.34
C ILE A 199 -0.58 -0.61 26.63
N ASP A 200 0.21 -1.68 26.55
CA ASP A 200 1.47 -1.69 25.78
C ASP A 200 1.26 -1.30 24.32
N SER A 201 0.22 -1.82 23.69
CA SER A 201 -0.14 -1.46 22.31
C SER A 201 -0.56 0.01 22.17
N LEU A 202 -1.29 0.54 23.16
CA LEU A 202 -1.66 1.96 23.19
C LEU A 202 -0.45 2.86 23.42
N LEU A 203 0.47 2.47 24.30
CA LEU A 203 1.70 3.23 24.56
C LEU A 203 2.63 3.23 23.34
N ALA A 204 2.78 2.10 22.65
CA ALA A 204 3.52 2.03 21.39
C ALA A 204 2.92 3.00 20.35
N TYR A 205 1.60 3.00 20.18
CA TYR A 205 0.91 3.93 19.30
C TYR A 205 1.16 5.40 19.68
N VAL A 206 1.06 5.75 20.96
CA VAL A 206 1.26 7.13 21.42
C VAL A 206 2.69 7.59 21.22
N ILE A 207 3.68 6.71 21.42
CA ILE A 207 5.09 6.98 21.21
C ILE A 207 5.38 7.18 19.70
N ASP A 208 4.83 6.34 18.83
CA ASP A 208 4.94 6.47 17.38
C ASP A 208 4.32 7.79 16.88
N CYS A 209 3.25 8.26 17.53
CA CYS A 209 2.59 9.51 17.19
C CYS A 209 3.14 10.74 17.90
N ALA A 210 4.15 10.60 18.78
CA ALA A 210 4.72 11.68 19.56
C ALA A 210 5.19 12.91 18.74
N PRO A 211 5.70 12.76 17.51
CA PRO A 211 6.03 13.91 16.66
C PRO A 211 4.84 14.80 16.30
N ILE A 212 3.62 14.26 16.34
CA ILE A 212 2.39 14.99 15.99
C ILE A 212 1.67 15.47 17.25
N ARG A 213 1.74 14.69 18.32
CA ARG A 213 1.02 14.93 19.58
C ARG A 213 1.98 14.94 20.75
N PRO A 214 1.91 15.93 21.65
CA PRO A 214 2.78 15.96 22.82
C PRO A 214 2.62 14.67 23.64
N LEU A 215 3.71 13.91 23.77
CA LEU A 215 3.74 12.61 24.45
C LEU A 215 3.25 12.74 25.89
N ASP A 216 3.75 13.73 26.61
CA ASP A 216 3.38 13.97 28.02
C ASP A 216 1.88 14.15 28.22
N LYS A 217 1.23 14.96 27.35
CA LYS A 217 -0.23 15.16 27.42
C LYS A 217 -1.01 13.88 27.12
N SER A 218 -0.49 13.05 26.22
CA SER A 218 -1.11 11.76 25.88
C SER A 218 -0.97 10.76 27.03
N LEU A 219 0.20 10.68 27.66
CA LEU A 219 0.44 9.83 28.84
C LEU A 219 -0.40 10.25 30.04
N GLU A 220 -0.47 11.54 30.32
CA GLU A 220 -1.32 12.07 31.41
C GLU A 220 -2.81 11.75 31.18
N ARG A 221 -3.27 11.81 29.94
CA ARG A 221 -4.63 11.42 29.60
C ARG A 221 -4.88 9.93 29.85
N ILE A 222 -3.94 9.07 29.41
CA ILE A 222 -4.03 7.62 29.62
C ILE A 222 -4.11 7.29 31.11
N LYS A 223 -3.22 7.87 31.93
CA LYS A 223 -3.22 7.69 33.38
C LYS A 223 -4.52 8.14 34.04
N ARG A 224 -5.08 9.26 33.59
CA ARG A 224 -6.34 9.79 34.13
C ARG A 224 -7.52 8.86 33.86
N VAL A 225 -7.59 8.25 32.67
CA VAL A 225 -8.70 7.39 32.28
C VAL A 225 -8.56 6.00 32.92
N LEU A 226 -7.37 5.40 32.87
CA LEU A 226 -7.15 4.05 33.39
C LEU A 226 -7.01 3.97 34.90
N GLY A 227 -6.83 5.10 35.60
CA GLY A 227 -6.69 5.15 37.05
C GLY A 227 -5.26 5.16 37.56
N HIS A 228 -5.12 5.57 38.83
CA HIS A 228 -3.80 5.72 39.46
C HIS A 228 -3.04 4.40 39.62
N GLU A 229 -3.74 3.29 39.73
CA GLU A 229 -3.17 1.96 39.85
C GLU A 229 -2.31 1.56 38.62
N TRP A 230 -2.58 2.13 37.46
CA TRP A 230 -1.82 1.88 36.24
C TRP A 230 -0.66 2.84 36.00
N SER A 231 -0.53 3.92 36.81
CA SER A 231 0.43 5.00 36.52
C SER A 231 1.88 4.52 36.48
N ALA A 232 2.31 3.73 37.49
CA ALA A 232 3.67 3.20 37.53
C ALA A 232 3.97 2.22 36.36
N PHE A 233 2.98 1.39 36.00
CA PHE A 233 3.07 0.49 34.85
C PHE A 233 3.23 1.30 33.57
N ILE A 234 2.37 2.28 33.33
CA ILE A 234 2.37 3.13 32.12
C ILE A 234 3.73 3.84 31.98
N GLU A 235 4.27 4.45 33.04
CA GLU A 235 5.55 5.15 32.99
C GLU A 235 6.73 4.23 32.68
N SER A 236 6.82 3.10 33.36
CA SER A 236 7.90 2.14 33.16
C SER A 236 7.86 1.54 31.75
N ARG A 237 6.67 1.21 31.25
CA ARG A 237 6.48 0.64 29.92
C ARG A 237 6.70 1.66 28.81
N ALA A 238 6.23 2.91 28.96
CA ALA A 238 6.49 3.98 28.00
C ALA A 238 7.99 4.23 27.85
N LEU A 239 8.73 4.28 28.96
CA LEU A 239 10.19 4.43 28.93
C LEU A 239 10.87 3.24 28.23
N TRP A 240 10.45 2.00 28.52
CA TRP A 240 11.01 0.80 27.92
C TRP A 240 10.73 0.74 26.40
N ILE A 241 9.49 1.03 25.98
CA ILE A 241 9.10 1.05 24.55
C ILE A 241 9.88 2.12 23.81
N SER A 242 10.01 3.34 24.39
CA SER A 242 10.79 4.43 23.79
C SER A 242 12.26 4.07 23.61
N LYS A 243 12.89 3.43 24.61
CA LYS A 243 14.28 2.95 24.50
C LYS A 243 14.42 1.90 23.40
N LYS A 244 13.50 0.94 23.32
CA LYS A 244 13.50 -0.11 22.32
C LYS A 244 13.27 0.44 20.90
N TYR A 245 12.40 1.45 20.77
CA TYR A 245 12.13 2.15 19.52
C TYR A 245 13.37 2.88 19.02
N ASN A 246 14.00 3.68 19.87
CA ASN A 246 15.23 4.40 19.53
C ASN A 246 16.39 3.44 19.17
N ALA A 247 16.56 2.35 19.91
CA ALA A 247 17.57 1.33 19.60
C ALA A 247 17.32 0.65 18.23
N LYS A 248 16.06 0.44 17.84
CA LYS A 248 15.73 -0.07 16.50
C LYS A 248 16.07 0.93 15.40
N ILE A 249 15.80 2.22 15.60
CA ILE A 249 16.16 3.27 14.63
C ILE A 249 17.67 3.34 14.46
N GLU A 250 18.45 3.28 15.55
CA GLU A 250 19.92 3.28 15.51
C GLU A 250 20.51 2.02 14.87
N ALA A 251 19.82 0.88 14.97
CA ALA A 251 20.27 -0.40 14.42
C ALA A 251 19.96 -0.60 12.94
N VAL A 252 19.18 0.30 12.29
CA VAL A 252 18.86 0.21 10.87
C VAL A 252 20.13 0.49 10.06
N LYS A 253 20.78 -0.58 9.60
CA LYS A 253 21.83 -0.48 8.57
C LYS A 253 21.19 -0.10 7.24
N PRO A 254 21.88 0.70 6.39
CA PRO A 254 21.36 0.98 5.06
C PRO A 254 21.12 -0.33 4.31
N LEU A 255 19.87 -0.55 3.89
CA LEU A 255 19.42 -1.75 3.17
C LEU A 255 20.12 -1.93 1.82
N PHE A 256 20.66 -0.82 1.27
CA PHE A 256 21.29 -0.78 -0.04
C PHE A 256 22.68 -0.17 0.08
N SER A 257 23.68 -1.01 0.20
CA SER A 257 25.09 -0.61 0.10
C SER A 257 25.84 -1.59 -0.80
N PHE A 258 26.72 -1.06 -1.63
CA PHE A 258 27.70 -1.88 -2.35
C PHE A 258 29.09 -1.65 -1.74
N SER A 259 29.89 -2.70 -1.74
CA SER A 259 31.20 -2.72 -1.09
C SER A 259 32.33 -2.16 -1.95
N ASP A 260 32.05 -1.86 -3.22
CA ASP A 260 33.10 -1.51 -4.18
C ASP A 260 33.53 -0.05 -4.07
N ASN A 261 34.83 0.15 -3.99
CA ASN A 261 35.45 1.47 -4.05
C ASN A 261 35.66 1.88 -5.52
N LEU A 262 34.60 2.37 -6.16
CA LEU A 262 34.64 2.78 -7.57
C LEU A 262 35.29 4.17 -7.72
N PRO A 263 36.10 4.40 -8.78
CA PRO A 263 36.60 5.73 -9.11
C PRO A 263 35.45 6.71 -9.29
N VAL A 264 35.47 7.83 -8.57
CA VAL A 264 34.38 8.81 -8.55
C VAL A 264 34.63 9.91 -9.58
N HIS A 265 33.58 10.20 -10.35
CA HIS A 265 33.51 11.38 -11.19
C HIS A 265 32.45 12.32 -10.62
N PHE A 266 32.82 13.52 -10.20
CA PHE A 266 31.88 14.49 -9.64
C PHE A 266 31.10 15.20 -10.74
N ALA A 267 29.79 15.31 -10.56
CA ALA A 267 28.90 16.05 -11.44
C ALA A 267 27.97 16.95 -10.61
N PRO A 268 27.76 18.21 -11.01
CA PRO A 268 26.79 19.07 -10.38
C PRO A 268 25.37 18.50 -10.55
N LYS A 269 24.42 18.99 -9.76
CA LYS A 269 23.00 18.56 -9.83
C LYS A 269 22.43 18.63 -11.26
N THR A 270 22.77 19.69 -11.99
CA THR A 270 22.59 19.79 -13.44
C THR A 270 23.95 19.52 -14.07
N MET A 271 24.10 18.45 -14.83
CA MET A 271 25.36 18.12 -15.48
C MET A 271 25.79 19.29 -16.37
N ALA A 272 26.86 19.99 -16.00
CA ALA A 272 27.35 21.09 -16.77
C ALA A 272 27.75 20.62 -18.18
N LYS A 273 27.52 21.46 -19.18
CA LYS A 273 27.87 21.18 -20.58
C LYS A 273 29.33 20.70 -20.74
N HIS A 274 30.26 21.23 -19.93
CA HIS A 274 31.65 20.80 -19.91
C HIS A 274 31.79 19.33 -19.48
N THR A 275 31.08 18.91 -18.42
CA THR A 275 31.11 17.52 -17.93
C THR A 275 30.50 16.57 -18.98
N ALA A 276 29.38 16.93 -19.58
CA ALA A 276 28.75 16.13 -20.64
C ALA A 276 29.67 15.96 -21.85
N ASN A 277 30.38 17.02 -22.26
CA ASN A 277 31.35 16.98 -23.35
C ASN A 277 32.55 16.09 -23.02
N THR A 278 33.05 16.15 -21.79
CA THR A 278 34.14 15.31 -21.30
C THR A 278 33.75 13.83 -21.31
N LEU A 279 32.57 13.49 -20.84
CA LEU A 279 32.05 12.12 -20.84
C LEU A 279 31.91 11.60 -22.28
N LEU A 280 31.30 12.38 -23.17
CA LEU A 280 31.10 11.98 -24.57
C LEU A 280 32.44 11.79 -25.30
N LYS A 281 33.45 12.64 -25.04
CA LYS A 281 34.77 12.55 -25.63
C LYS A 281 35.56 11.33 -25.12
N ASN A 282 35.57 11.13 -23.81
CA ASN A 282 36.39 10.09 -23.18
C ASN A 282 35.74 8.70 -23.23
N GLY A 283 34.41 8.65 -23.30
CA GLY A 283 33.68 7.39 -23.21
C GLY A 283 33.83 6.67 -21.86
N GLY A 284 33.42 5.42 -21.81
CA GLY A 284 33.49 4.55 -20.64
C GLY A 284 32.15 4.12 -20.08
N LEU A 285 32.18 3.29 -19.05
CA LEU A 285 30.97 2.83 -18.32
C LEU A 285 30.87 3.58 -16.99
N TYR A 286 29.75 4.27 -16.82
CA TYR A 286 29.48 5.05 -15.61
C TYR A 286 28.19 4.55 -14.94
N VAL A 287 28.21 4.48 -13.60
CA VAL A 287 27.02 4.30 -12.77
C VAL A 287 26.69 5.64 -12.10
N ASP A 288 25.44 6.09 -12.28
CA ASP A 288 24.92 7.32 -11.68
C ASP A 288 23.95 6.95 -10.57
N ASN A 289 24.46 6.80 -9.34
CA ASN A 289 23.66 6.44 -8.18
C ASN A 289 23.27 7.65 -7.32
N ARG A 290 23.24 8.84 -7.89
CA ARG A 290 22.71 10.03 -7.22
C ARG A 290 21.26 9.81 -6.85
N GLY A 291 20.80 10.46 -5.77
CA GLY A 291 19.46 10.34 -5.25
C GLY A 291 18.37 10.70 -6.26
N THR A 292 17.14 10.33 -5.96
CA THR A 292 15.98 10.71 -6.76
C THR A 292 15.84 12.25 -6.78
N GLY A 293 15.65 12.82 -7.97
CA GLY A 293 15.55 14.28 -8.15
C GLY A 293 16.87 15.04 -8.25
N GLU A 294 18.03 14.36 -8.21
CA GLU A 294 19.36 14.98 -8.35
C GLU A 294 19.83 15.22 -9.80
N GLY A 295 18.90 15.22 -10.75
CA GLY A 295 19.16 15.64 -12.12
C GLY A 295 19.81 14.60 -13.03
N LYS A 296 19.68 13.29 -12.74
CA LYS A 296 20.19 12.21 -13.60
C LYS A 296 19.69 12.36 -15.06
N THR A 297 18.39 12.48 -15.26
CA THR A 297 17.78 12.63 -16.60
C THR A 297 18.19 13.95 -17.28
N LEU A 298 18.38 15.03 -16.50
CA LEU A 298 18.88 16.30 -17.06
C LEU A 298 20.30 16.15 -17.59
N GLY A 299 21.15 15.38 -16.89
CA GLY A 299 22.49 15.05 -17.36
C GLY A 299 22.49 14.28 -18.68
N MET A 300 21.61 13.30 -18.81
CA MET A 300 21.40 12.56 -20.07
C MET A 300 20.95 13.50 -21.21
N ALA A 301 20.02 14.44 -20.91
CA ALA A 301 19.55 15.41 -21.91
C ALA A 301 20.67 16.30 -22.44
N GLU A 302 21.60 16.74 -21.59
CA GLU A 302 22.77 17.53 -22.06
C GLU A 302 23.70 16.72 -22.97
N ILE A 303 23.90 15.42 -22.69
CA ILE A 303 24.68 14.53 -23.56
C ILE A 303 23.98 14.35 -24.92
N VAL A 304 22.64 14.13 -24.94
CA VAL A 304 21.86 14.02 -26.19
C VAL A 304 21.93 15.29 -27.00
N LYS A 305 21.80 16.48 -26.38
CA LYS A 305 21.95 17.77 -27.06
C LYS A 305 23.33 17.93 -27.69
N LEU A 306 24.37 17.48 -27.01
CA LEU A 306 25.72 17.51 -27.55
C LEU A 306 25.90 16.51 -28.72
N ALA A 307 25.40 15.27 -28.58
CA ALA A 307 25.42 14.30 -29.65
C ALA A 307 24.74 14.81 -30.92
N LYS A 308 23.58 15.46 -30.80
CA LYS A 308 22.86 16.09 -31.90
C LYS A 308 23.64 17.26 -32.55
N ARG A 309 24.43 18.01 -31.76
CA ARG A 309 25.29 19.07 -32.31
C ARG A 309 26.45 18.52 -33.16
N TYR A 310 26.87 17.31 -32.90
CA TYR A 310 27.89 16.61 -33.67
C TYR A 310 27.28 15.69 -34.72
N GLU A 311 26.18 16.12 -35.37
CA GLU A 311 25.47 15.32 -36.42
C GLU A 311 26.40 14.77 -37.47
N SER A 312 27.47 15.50 -37.84
CA SER A 312 28.48 15.02 -38.79
C SER A 312 29.21 13.73 -38.36
N LEU A 313 29.11 13.35 -37.08
CA LEU A 313 29.69 12.11 -36.57
C LEU A 313 28.73 10.93 -36.64
N GLY A 314 27.45 11.15 -36.97
CA GLY A 314 26.46 10.09 -37.12
C GLY A 314 26.21 9.25 -35.87
N LEU A 315 26.40 9.84 -34.65
CA LEU A 315 26.32 9.11 -33.39
C LEU A 315 24.91 8.53 -33.14
N ARG A 316 24.85 7.26 -32.79
CA ARG A 316 23.61 6.58 -32.36
C ARG A 316 23.49 6.61 -30.84
N VAL A 317 22.34 7.07 -30.35
CA VAL A 317 22.04 7.17 -28.92
C VAL A 317 20.85 6.29 -28.56
N GLY A 318 21.06 5.31 -27.68
CA GLY A 318 20.06 4.40 -27.16
C GLY A 318 19.70 4.71 -25.71
N TYR A 319 18.43 4.57 -25.37
CA TYR A 319 17.90 4.64 -24.01
C TYR A 319 17.03 3.42 -23.70
N ILE A 320 17.33 2.72 -22.61
CA ILE A 320 16.62 1.52 -22.16
C ILE A 320 16.00 1.79 -20.80
N SER A 321 14.74 1.38 -20.61
CA SER A 321 14.09 1.34 -19.31
C SER A 321 13.21 0.09 -19.16
N HIS A 322 12.63 -0.12 -17.97
CA HIS A 322 11.83 -1.32 -17.68
C HIS A 322 10.33 -1.13 -17.90
N ARG A 323 9.83 0.11 -18.07
CA ARG A 323 8.39 0.41 -18.22
C ARG A 323 8.10 1.27 -19.43
N VAL A 324 6.97 0.97 -20.09
CA VAL A 324 6.50 1.70 -21.27
C VAL A 324 6.26 3.18 -20.97
N SER A 325 5.62 3.50 -19.83
CA SER A 325 5.35 4.88 -19.42
C SER A 325 6.63 5.69 -19.14
N LEU A 326 7.63 5.07 -18.50
CA LEU A 326 8.93 5.69 -18.27
C LEU A 326 9.65 5.96 -19.60
N THR A 327 9.64 4.98 -20.51
CA THR A 327 10.22 5.15 -21.85
C THR A 327 9.56 6.29 -22.62
N ALA A 328 8.22 6.37 -22.62
CA ALA A 328 7.48 7.44 -23.31
C ALA A 328 7.82 8.84 -22.74
N ASN A 329 7.81 8.99 -21.43
CA ASN A 329 8.16 10.26 -20.77
C ASN A 329 9.60 10.66 -21.01
N SER A 330 10.53 9.70 -20.92
CA SER A 330 11.97 9.96 -21.13
C SER A 330 12.27 10.24 -22.59
N SER A 331 11.62 9.56 -23.55
CA SER A 331 11.79 9.85 -24.99
C SER A 331 11.42 11.30 -25.30
N ALA A 332 10.29 11.78 -24.80
CA ALA A 332 9.87 13.18 -25.01
C ALA A 332 10.84 14.18 -24.35
N ARG A 333 11.28 13.93 -23.09
CA ARG A 333 12.19 14.81 -22.35
C ARG A 333 13.61 14.86 -22.94
N LEU A 334 14.09 13.74 -23.45
CA LEU A 334 15.42 13.62 -24.05
C LEU A 334 15.43 13.95 -25.54
N GLY A 335 14.28 14.06 -26.18
CA GLY A 335 14.14 14.23 -27.63
C GLY A 335 14.62 13.01 -28.42
N LEU A 336 14.28 11.80 -27.93
CA LEU A 336 14.53 10.52 -28.60
C LEU A 336 13.25 10.02 -29.25
N GLU A 337 13.38 9.21 -30.28
CA GLU A 337 12.24 8.53 -30.89
C GLU A 337 11.75 7.39 -30.01
N ASN A 338 10.43 7.30 -29.82
CA ASN A 338 9.85 6.20 -29.08
C ASN A 338 9.71 4.97 -29.97
N TYR A 339 10.26 3.84 -29.54
CA TYR A 339 10.21 2.57 -30.26
C TYR A 339 8.80 2.14 -30.71
N GLN A 340 7.75 2.59 -30.02
CA GLN A 340 6.37 2.26 -30.37
C GLN A 340 5.92 2.89 -31.69
N ASN A 341 6.57 3.97 -32.11
CA ASN A 341 6.29 4.70 -33.33
C ASN A 341 7.15 4.21 -34.52
N LEU A 342 8.07 3.26 -34.27
CA LEU A 342 9.05 2.81 -35.26
C LEU A 342 8.70 1.41 -35.81
N LYS A 343 8.87 1.26 -37.10
CA LYS A 343 8.74 -0.01 -37.81
C LYS A 343 10.12 -0.51 -38.29
N PRO A 344 10.28 -1.79 -38.64
CA PRO A 344 11.57 -2.33 -39.07
C PRO A 344 12.22 -1.59 -40.27
N HIS A 345 11.43 -1.00 -41.17
CA HIS A 345 11.94 -0.24 -42.31
C HIS A 345 12.42 1.17 -41.94
N ASP A 346 12.04 1.73 -40.80
CA ASP A 346 12.50 3.04 -40.35
C ASP A 346 13.90 2.95 -39.73
N MET A 347 14.31 1.77 -39.25
CA MET A 347 15.51 1.56 -38.44
C MET A 347 16.83 2.04 -39.07
N PRO A 348 17.06 2.00 -40.39
CA PRO A 348 18.31 2.52 -40.98
C PRO A 348 18.53 4.01 -40.72
N ASP A 349 17.46 4.79 -40.65
CA ASP A 349 17.51 6.25 -40.51
C ASP A 349 17.46 6.71 -39.05
N VAL A 350 17.16 5.80 -38.07
CA VAL A 350 17.05 6.11 -36.67
C VAL A 350 18.44 6.31 -36.04
N GLN A 351 18.67 7.47 -35.43
CA GLN A 351 19.88 7.78 -34.69
C GLN A 351 19.66 7.86 -33.18
N TYR A 352 18.45 8.21 -32.73
CA TYR A 352 18.14 8.49 -31.33
C TYR A 352 16.89 7.73 -30.92
N MET A 353 17.01 6.67 -30.11
CA MET A 353 15.86 5.82 -29.78
C MET A 353 15.76 5.49 -28.30
N ALA A 354 14.52 5.53 -27.79
CA ALA A 354 14.17 5.03 -26.47
C ALA A 354 13.29 3.77 -26.58
N ILE A 355 13.60 2.74 -25.75
CA ILE A 355 12.94 1.44 -25.78
C ILE A 355 12.68 0.88 -24.38
N VAL A 356 11.63 0.05 -24.26
CA VAL A 356 11.43 -0.81 -23.10
C VAL A 356 12.19 -2.14 -23.27
N ALA A 357 12.80 -2.65 -22.22
CA ALA A 357 13.66 -3.83 -22.25
C ALA A 357 13.03 -5.04 -22.97
N ASN A 358 11.72 -5.30 -22.77
CA ASN A 358 11.01 -6.41 -23.44
C ASN A 358 11.12 -6.36 -24.97
N SER A 359 11.11 -5.18 -25.55
CA SER A 359 11.12 -5.02 -27.01
C SER A 359 12.49 -5.27 -27.65
N LEU A 360 13.56 -5.35 -26.84
CA LEU A 360 14.89 -5.77 -27.30
C LEU A 360 14.93 -7.24 -27.78
N ALA A 361 13.90 -8.04 -27.49
CA ALA A 361 13.76 -9.36 -28.07
C ALA A 361 13.59 -9.35 -29.61
N LYS A 362 13.12 -8.22 -30.18
CA LYS A 362 12.95 -8.03 -31.63
C LYS A 362 14.30 -7.69 -32.27
N TRP A 363 14.69 -8.45 -33.28
CA TRP A 363 16.01 -8.40 -33.91
C TRP A 363 16.43 -7.00 -34.41
N HIS A 364 15.51 -6.24 -35.01
CA HIS A 364 15.80 -4.91 -35.57
C HIS A 364 16.10 -3.88 -34.46
N PHE A 365 15.46 -3.97 -33.29
CA PHE A 365 15.81 -3.15 -32.16
C PHE A 365 17.10 -3.60 -31.49
N ALA A 366 17.29 -4.92 -31.34
CA ALA A 366 18.52 -5.47 -30.78
C ALA A 366 19.75 -4.98 -31.59
N ALA A 367 19.69 -5.06 -32.91
CA ALA A 367 20.76 -4.61 -33.81
C ALA A 367 21.11 -3.13 -33.61
N PHE A 368 20.11 -2.25 -33.44
CA PHE A 368 20.36 -0.84 -33.17
C PHE A 368 21.13 -0.63 -31.85
N PHE A 369 20.69 -1.31 -30.77
CA PHE A 369 21.33 -1.16 -29.46
C PHE A 369 22.71 -1.79 -29.39
N GLU A 370 22.95 -2.87 -30.10
CA GLU A 370 24.28 -3.50 -30.22
C GLU A 370 25.29 -2.62 -30.97
N ASP A 371 24.81 -1.66 -31.78
CA ASP A 371 25.61 -0.74 -32.59
C ASP A 371 25.49 0.72 -32.14
N CYS A 372 24.92 1.01 -30.96
CA CYS A 372 24.82 2.39 -30.47
C CYS A 372 26.15 2.87 -29.87
N ASP A 373 26.46 4.17 -30.07
CA ASP A 373 27.67 4.82 -29.54
C ASP A 373 27.48 5.27 -28.09
N VAL A 374 26.27 5.73 -27.76
CA VAL A 374 25.92 6.23 -26.43
C VAL A 374 24.71 5.45 -25.93
N LEU A 375 24.85 4.80 -24.79
CA LEU A 375 23.82 4.00 -24.16
C LEU A 375 23.43 4.54 -22.79
N PHE A 376 22.17 4.82 -22.60
CA PHE A 376 21.56 5.10 -21.30
C PHE A 376 20.72 3.92 -20.85
N ILE A 377 20.91 3.47 -19.61
CA ILE A 377 20.04 2.48 -18.97
C ILE A 377 19.52 3.12 -17.68
N ASP A 378 18.24 3.44 -17.68
CA ASP A 378 17.61 4.13 -16.54
C ASP A 378 16.92 3.10 -15.64
N GLU A 379 17.09 3.26 -14.32
CA GLU A 379 16.67 2.30 -13.29
C GLU A 379 17.22 0.89 -13.61
N ILE A 380 18.55 0.79 -13.77
CA ILE A 380 19.23 -0.44 -14.22
C ILE A 380 18.92 -1.64 -13.34
N LYS A 381 18.82 -1.48 -12.03
CA LYS A 381 18.41 -2.55 -11.11
C LYS A 381 17.03 -3.08 -11.50
N GLN A 382 16.05 -2.20 -11.69
CA GLN A 382 14.71 -2.59 -12.07
C GLN A 382 14.65 -3.21 -13.48
N VAL A 383 15.51 -2.77 -14.41
CA VAL A 383 15.65 -3.43 -15.73
C VAL A 383 16.11 -4.87 -15.55
N LEU A 384 17.12 -5.12 -14.72
CA LEU A 384 17.63 -6.47 -14.48
C LEU A 384 16.62 -7.35 -13.71
N GLU A 385 15.96 -6.81 -12.69
CA GLU A 385 14.89 -7.48 -11.96
C GLU A 385 13.74 -7.85 -12.90
N HIS A 386 13.34 -6.93 -13.77
CA HIS A 386 12.29 -7.19 -14.75
C HIS A 386 12.65 -8.30 -15.72
N ILE A 387 13.89 -8.35 -16.20
CA ILE A 387 14.39 -9.44 -17.06
C ILE A 387 14.41 -10.76 -16.28
N ALA A 388 14.84 -10.76 -15.05
CA ALA A 388 15.02 -11.97 -14.24
C ALA A 388 13.69 -12.58 -13.80
N VAL A 389 12.79 -11.79 -13.20
CA VAL A 389 11.57 -12.25 -12.52
C VAL A 389 10.28 -11.58 -12.97
N GLY A 390 10.34 -10.52 -13.78
CA GLY A 390 9.16 -9.79 -14.26
C GLY A 390 8.38 -10.52 -15.36
N THR A 391 7.43 -9.79 -15.96
CA THR A 391 6.53 -10.30 -17.02
C THR A 391 7.22 -10.38 -18.39
N PHE A 392 8.11 -11.34 -18.56
CA PHE A 392 8.80 -11.66 -19.81
C PHE A 392 8.38 -13.04 -20.32
N ASP A 393 8.38 -13.24 -21.65
CA ASP A 393 8.42 -14.60 -22.19
C ASP A 393 9.77 -15.24 -21.80
N ASN A 394 9.74 -16.42 -21.20
CA ASN A 394 10.95 -17.11 -20.70
C ASN A 394 12.00 -17.33 -21.81
N ARG A 395 11.56 -17.48 -23.08
CA ARG A 395 12.44 -17.67 -24.24
C ARG A 395 13.22 -16.40 -24.59
N ASP A 396 12.69 -15.22 -24.27
CA ASP A 396 13.29 -13.94 -24.63
C ASP A 396 14.23 -13.37 -23.58
N ARG A 397 14.12 -13.82 -22.32
CA ARG A 397 14.93 -13.31 -21.18
C ARG A 397 16.44 -13.37 -21.44
N SER A 398 16.94 -14.56 -21.81
CA SER A 398 18.37 -14.78 -22.10
C SER A 398 18.84 -13.94 -23.29
N LYS A 399 17.98 -13.79 -24.30
CA LYS A 399 18.25 -13.01 -25.50
C LYS A 399 18.39 -11.52 -25.19
N VAL A 400 17.43 -10.98 -24.42
CA VAL A 400 17.44 -9.57 -24.02
C VAL A 400 18.62 -9.27 -23.11
N LEU A 401 18.94 -10.15 -22.14
CA LEU A 401 20.12 -10.00 -21.29
C LEU A 401 21.42 -9.98 -22.10
N ALA A 402 21.55 -10.88 -23.06
CA ALA A 402 22.69 -10.93 -23.96
C ALA A 402 22.80 -9.67 -24.83
N THR A 403 21.68 -9.16 -25.35
CA THR A 403 21.65 -7.90 -26.13
C THR A 403 22.09 -6.72 -25.29
N ILE A 404 21.58 -6.57 -24.05
CA ILE A 404 22.01 -5.49 -23.13
C ILE A 404 23.48 -5.59 -22.82
N LYS A 405 23.98 -6.79 -22.53
CA LYS A 405 25.41 -7.01 -22.26
C LYS A 405 26.26 -6.59 -23.47
N LYS A 406 25.88 -7.00 -24.66
CA LYS A 406 26.59 -6.66 -25.91
C LYS A 406 26.53 -5.15 -26.19
N ALA A 407 25.36 -4.52 -25.98
CA ALA A 407 25.21 -3.08 -26.11
C ALA A 407 26.13 -2.31 -25.13
N ILE A 408 26.23 -2.76 -23.85
CA ILE A 408 27.17 -2.18 -22.89
C ILE A 408 28.62 -2.36 -23.34
N GLN A 409 28.97 -3.53 -23.88
CA GLN A 409 30.32 -3.84 -24.36
C GLN A 409 30.74 -2.97 -25.56
N ASN A 410 29.84 -2.74 -26.49
CA ASN A 410 30.12 -2.05 -27.73
C ASN A 410 30.07 -0.53 -27.61
N ALA A 411 29.06 0.01 -26.89
CA ALA A 411 28.87 1.46 -26.82
C ALA A 411 30.09 2.19 -26.28
N LYS A 412 30.46 3.31 -26.89
CA LYS A 412 31.59 4.15 -26.47
C LYS A 412 31.35 4.77 -25.09
N LEU A 413 30.14 5.27 -24.85
CA LEU A 413 29.73 5.84 -23.56
C LEU A 413 28.49 5.09 -23.06
N VAL A 414 28.56 4.58 -21.84
CA VAL A 414 27.43 3.95 -21.15
C VAL A 414 27.17 4.66 -19.84
N ILE A 415 25.93 5.05 -19.56
CA ILE A 415 25.50 5.60 -18.28
C ILE A 415 24.33 4.77 -17.77
N CYS A 416 24.57 4.05 -16.66
CA CYS A 416 23.56 3.29 -15.94
C CYS A 416 23.11 4.12 -14.73
N ALA A 417 21.86 4.59 -14.75
CA ALA A 417 21.31 5.41 -13.70
C ALA A 417 20.42 4.56 -12.78
N ASP A 418 20.65 4.66 -11.47
CA ASP A 418 19.77 4.08 -10.45
C ASP A 418 20.08 4.69 -9.08
N ALA A 419 19.07 5.13 -8.33
CA ALA A 419 19.26 5.65 -6.98
C ALA A 419 19.55 4.51 -5.97
N ASP A 420 19.04 3.31 -6.27
CA ASP A 420 19.06 2.13 -5.40
C ASP A 420 20.02 1.04 -5.90
N LEU A 421 21.13 1.46 -6.50
CA LEU A 421 22.14 0.55 -7.05
C LEU A 421 22.64 -0.43 -5.99
N ASP A 422 22.65 -1.71 -6.31
CA ASP A 422 23.09 -2.80 -5.43
C ASP A 422 24.30 -3.58 -5.98
N GLN A 423 24.82 -4.48 -5.14
CA GLN A 423 25.99 -5.29 -5.50
C GLN A 423 25.70 -6.24 -6.67
N THR A 424 24.49 -6.79 -6.76
CA THR A 424 24.10 -7.69 -7.86
C THR A 424 24.13 -6.97 -9.21
N THR A 425 23.64 -5.74 -9.24
CA THR A 425 23.70 -4.88 -10.43
C THR A 425 25.16 -4.55 -10.80
N LEU A 426 26.00 -4.23 -9.83
CA LEU A 426 27.43 -3.99 -10.08
C LEU A 426 28.16 -5.23 -10.60
N ASP A 427 27.89 -6.40 -10.03
CA ASP A 427 28.48 -7.66 -10.49
C ASP A 427 28.10 -7.96 -11.94
N PHE A 428 26.83 -7.71 -12.32
CA PHE A 428 26.41 -7.81 -13.71
C PHE A 428 27.19 -6.84 -14.60
N LEU A 429 27.29 -5.57 -14.22
CA LEU A 429 28.03 -4.57 -15.01
C LEU A 429 29.52 -4.91 -15.14
N LYS A 430 30.14 -5.47 -14.08
CA LYS A 430 31.52 -5.98 -14.13
C LYS A 430 31.66 -7.12 -15.13
N SER A 431 30.66 -8.02 -15.20
CA SER A 431 30.65 -9.13 -16.17
C SER A 431 30.64 -8.64 -17.63
N CYS A 432 30.28 -7.38 -17.87
CA CYS A 432 30.34 -6.76 -19.19
C CYS A 432 31.78 -6.39 -19.62
N GLY A 433 32.78 -6.48 -18.74
CA GLY A 433 34.18 -6.35 -19.09
C GLY A 433 34.72 -4.93 -19.27
N LYS A 434 33.92 -3.88 -18.93
CA LYS A 434 34.35 -2.48 -18.93
C LYS A 434 34.67 -1.97 -17.53
N PRO A 435 35.75 -1.17 -17.32
CA PRO A 435 35.99 -0.49 -16.04
C PRO A 435 34.81 0.42 -15.68
N ILE A 436 34.30 0.27 -14.48
CA ILE A 436 33.15 1.03 -13.98
C ILE A 436 33.67 2.27 -13.23
N LYS A 437 33.06 3.42 -13.52
CA LYS A 437 33.27 4.68 -12.79
C LYS A 437 31.94 5.14 -12.20
N ARG A 438 31.98 5.84 -11.06
CA ARG A 438 30.79 6.34 -10.38
C ARG A 438 30.61 7.83 -10.63
N ILE A 439 29.38 8.25 -10.97
CA ILE A 439 28.98 9.66 -10.96
C ILE A 439 28.40 9.99 -9.58
N ALA A 440 28.96 10.99 -8.91
CA ALA A 440 28.50 11.47 -7.62
C ALA A 440 28.19 12.97 -7.68
N SER A 441 27.34 13.45 -6.78
CA SER A 441 27.09 14.90 -6.64
C SER A 441 28.34 15.61 -6.13
N ASP A 442 28.64 16.78 -6.69
CA ASP A 442 29.71 17.67 -6.26
C ASP A 442 29.39 18.42 -4.94
N VAL A 443 28.38 17.96 -4.24
CA VAL A 443 27.99 18.56 -2.96
C VAL A 443 28.88 17.98 -1.87
N SER A 444 30.07 18.54 -1.70
CA SER A 444 30.82 18.44 -0.47
C SER A 444 29.99 19.04 0.67
N GLY A 445 29.34 18.20 1.43
CA GLY A 445 28.71 18.47 2.72
C GLY A 445 27.77 19.68 2.77
N ASN A 446 26.59 19.49 3.28
CA ASN A 446 25.60 20.53 3.70
C ASN A 446 24.55 21.00 2.68
N ALA A 447 24.14 20.19 1.72
CA ALA A 447 22.73 20.29 1.35
C ALA A 447 21.94 19.87 2.61
N PRO A 448 21.04 20.73 3.18
CA PRO A 448 20.21 20.28 4.27
C PRO A 448 19.45 19.06 3.73
N LYS A 449 19.74 17.87 4.25
CA LYS A 449 18.78 16.78 4.21
C LYS A 449 17.58 17.36 4.92
N VAL A 450 16.58 17.76 4.17
CA VAL A 450 15.27 18.06 4.75
C VAL A 450 14.82 16.71 5.26
N ASP A 451 15.13 16.43 6.52
CA ASP A 451 14.64 15.24 7.22
C ASP A 451 13.13 15.40 7.30
N LYS A 452 12.45 14.79 6.32
CA LYS A 452 11.00 14.70 6.34
C LYS A 452 10.64 13.79 7.50
N PRO A 453 9.89 14.26 8.51
CA PRO A 453 9.45 13.37 9.58
C PRO A 453 8.64 12.24 8.97
N ILE A 454 9.07 11.01 9.26
CA ILE A 454 8.35 9.78 8.90
C ILE A 454 7.61 9.33 10.15
N ILE A 455 6.29 9.23 10.02
CA ILE A 455 5.39 8.80 11.07
C ILE A 455 4.91 7.41 10.69
N TYR A 456 5.27 6.44 11.51
CA TYR A 456 5.01 5.04 11.24
C TYR A 456 4.08 4.41 12.28
N SER A 457 3.08 3.65 11.84
CA SER A 457 2.19 2.85 12.68
C SER A 457 1.54 1.71 11.90
N ASP A 458 0.59 1.00 12.51
CA ASP A 458 -0.24 0.03 11.78
C ASP A 458 -1.13 0.72 10.72
N THR A 459 -1.49 -0.03 9.68
CA THR A 459 -2.25 0.49 8.53
C THR A 459 -3.59 1.10 8.94
N ASN A 460 -4.29 0.51 9.93
CA ASN A 460 -5.60 1.02 10.33
C ASN A 460 -5.47 2.38 11.02
N THR A 461 -4.47 2.52 11.89
CA THR A 461 -4.17 3.79 12.59
C THR A 461 -3.84 4.91 11.61
N ILE A 462 -2.98 4.65 10.63
CA ILE A 462 -2.60 5.65 9.63
C ILE A 462 -3.78 5.96 8.68
N ARG A 463 -4.60 4.97 8.35
CA ARG A 463 -5.83 5.17 7.58
C ARG A 463 -6.82 6.07 8.31
N ASP A 464 -7.03 5.85 9.60
CA ASP A 464 -7.92 6.67 10.42
C ASP A 464 -7.41 8.11 10.55
N GLU A 465 -6.10 8.30 10.62
CA GLU A 465 -5.48 9.63 10.61
C GLU A 465 -5.67 10.33 9.26
N ALA A 466 -5.49 9.61 8.14
CA ALA A 466 -5.73 10.15 6.81
C ALA A 466 -7.21 10.59 6.63
N ILE A 467 -8.15 9.77 7.07
CA ILE A 467 -9.59 10.10 7.01
C ILE A 467 -9.89 11.35 7.85
N ARG A 468 -9.33 11.46 9.08
CA ARG A 468 -9.50 12.66 9.91
C ARG A 468 -8.90 13.91 9.28
N SER A 469 -7.71 13.78 8.72
CA SER A 469 -7.04 14.86 8.01
C SER A 469 -7.88 15.34 6.81
N ALA A 470 -8.48 14.41 6.06
CA ALA A 470 -9.40 14.73 4.98
C ALA A 470 -10.67 15.44 5.48
N ILE A 471 -11.28 14.99 6.58
CA ILE A 471 -12.44 15.64 7.22
C ILE A 471 -12.08 17.06 7.66
N ALA A 472 -10.88 17.28 8.18
CA ALA A 472 -10.39 18.59 8.61
C ALA A 472 -10.14 19.57 7.44
N GLY A 473 -10.26 19.12 6.19
CA GLY A 473 -10.13 19.94 4.99
C GLY A 473 -8.73 19.94 4.36
N ASN A 474 -7.80 19.15 4.88
CA ASN A 474 -6.45 19.05 4.33
C ASN A 474 -6.45 18.36 2.96
N LYS A 475 -5.50 18.75 2.11
CA LYS A 475 -5.24 18.12 0.81
C LYS A 475 -4.26 16.98 0.98
N LEU A 476 -4.64 15.77 0.54
CA LEU A 476 -3.90 14.55 0.83
C LEU A 476 -3.51 13.78 -0.43
N LEU A 477 -2.28 13.27 -0.44
CA LEU A 477 -1.85 12.21 -1.36
C LEU A 477 -1.76 10.90 -0.57
N ILE A 478 -2.54 9.91 -0.95
CA ILE A 478 -2.58 8.62 -0.26
C ILE A 478 -2.17 7.51 -1.24
N HIS A 479 -1.04 6.91 -0.99
CA HIS A 479 -0.56 5.74 -1.71
C HIS A 479 -1.06 4.46 -1.04
N CYS A 480 -1.67 3.58 -1.81
CA CYS A 480 -2.09 2.24 -1.38
C CYS A 480 -1.32 1.21 -2.19
N ASP A 481 -0.90 0.10 -1.58
CA ASP A 481 -0.18 -0.96 -2.30
C ASP A 481 -1.10 -1.89 -3.10
N THR A 482 -2.42 -1.75 -2.95
CA THR A 482 -3.41 -2.49 -3.74
C THR A 482 -4.46 -1.58 -4.36
N LYS A 483 -5.00 -2.00 -5.51
CA LYS A 483 -6.18 -1.37 -6.12
C LYS A 483 -7.40 -1.42 -5.19
N GLY A 484 -7.67 -2.58 -4.58
CA GLY A 484 -8.82 -2.76 -3.69
C GLY A 484 -8.82 -1.81 -2.51
N GLU A 485 -7.65 -1.43 -1.99
CA GLU A 485 -7.53 -0.44 -0.93
C GLU A 485 -7.90 0.96 -1.41
N THR A 486 -7.52 1.36 -2.64
CA THR A 486 -7.92 2.67 -3.19
C THR A 486 -9.43 2.78 -3.33
N GLU A 487 -10.10 1.72 -3.80
CA GLU A 487 -11.57 1.68 -3.92
C GLU A 487 -12.27 1.71 -2.55
N SER A 488 -11.78 0.91 -1.62
CA SER A 488 -12.31 0.89 -0.25
C SER A 488 -12.20 2.25 0.43
N LEU A 489 -11.06 2.90 0.28
CA LEU A 489 -10.82 4.21 0.88
C LEU A 489 -11.65 5.31 0.22
N LYS A 490 -11.89 5.26 -1.09
CA LYS A 490 -12.83 6.16 -1.79
C LYS A 490 -14.21 6.09 -1.15
N VAL A 491 -14.75 4.87 -1.00
CA VAL A 491 -16.07 4.65 -0.38
C VAL A 491 -16.12 5.23 1.04
N LEU A 492 -15.06 5.03 1.82
CA LEU A 492 -14.97 5.56 3.19
C LEU A 492 -14.93 7.09 3.22
N LEU A 493 -14.13 7.71 2.36
CA LEU A 493 -14.04 9.17 2.26
C LEU A 493 -15.37 9.80 1.83
N MET A 494 -16.08 9.17 0.89
CA MET A 494 -17.44 9.61 0.51
C MET A 494 -18.42 9.43 1.67
N ALA A 495 -18.34 8.33 2.41
CA ALA A 495 -19.18 8.07 3.58
C ALA A 495 -18.99 9.11 4.70
N VAL A 496 -17.81 9.72 4.81
CA VAL A 496 -17.55 10.81 5.77
C VAL A 496 -17.82 12.20 5.21
N GLY A 497 -18.35 12.30 3.99
CA GLY A 497 -18.90 13.54 3.42
C GLY A 497 -18.03 14.26 2.40
N LEU A 498 -16.99 13.62 1.87
CA LEU A 498 -16.32 14.15 0.69
C LEU A 498 -17.17 13.86 -0.55
N SER A 499 -17.21 14.80 -1.50
CA SER A 499 -17.87 14.58 -2.79
C SER A 499 -17.00 13.67 -3.69
N ALA A 500 -17.61 13.05 -4.69
CA ALA A 500 -16.86 12.26 -5.67
C ALA A 500 -15.83 13.12 -6.45
N ASP A 501 -16.13 14.41 -6.67
CA ASP A 501 -15.21 15.33 -7.35
C ASP A 501 -14.03 15.78 -6.47
N ASP A 502 -14.11 15.65 -5.15
CA ASP A 502 -13.00 15.88 -4.23
C ASP A 502 -11.95 14.77 -4.27
N ILE A 503 -12.28 13.61 -4.86
CA ILE A 503 -11.45 12.39 -4.77
C ILE A 503 -11.06 11.93 -6.17
N LEU A 504 -9.76 11.96 -6.48
CA LEU A 504 -9.20 11.36 -7.68
C LEU A 504 -8.62 9.98 -7.33
N VAL A 505 -9.01 8.93 -8.07
CA VAL A 505 -8.51 7.55 -7.85
C VAL A 505 -7.72 7.11 -9.07
N VAL A 506 -6.42 6.86 -8.88
CA VAL A 506 -5.52 6.42 -9.94
C VAL A 506 -5.05 5.00 -9.66
N ASN A 507 -5.62 4.04 -10.34
CA ASN A 507 -5.28 2.62 -10.25
C ASN A 507 -5.24 1.96 -11.64
N SER A 508 -5.09 0.64 -11.71
CA SER A 508 -5.00 -0.09 -12.98
C SER A 508 -6.24 0.05 -13.86
N ASP A 509 -7.40 0.24 -13.27
CA ASP A 509 -8.67 0.31 -14.00
C ASP A 509 -8.99 1.74 -14.46
N THR A 510 -8.70 2.72 -13.59
CA THR A 510 -9.07 4.12 -13.85
C THR A 510 -8.01 4.90 -14.65
N LYS A 511 -6.77 4.44 -14.71
CA LYS A 511 -5.64 5.16 -15.35
C LYS A 511 -5.86 5.58 -16.82
N ALA A 512 -6.80 4.95 -17.52
CA ALA A 512 -7.15 5.26 -18.91
C ALA A 512 -8.37 6.18 -19.02
N GLU A 513 -9.04 6.50 -17.90
CA GLU A 513 -10.14 7.46 -17.88
C GLU A 513 -9.60 8.89 -18.08
N ASP A 514 -10.42 9.78 -18.61
CA ASP A 514 -9.99 11.10 -19.06
C ASP A 514 -9.33 11.94 -17.95
N LYS A 515 -9.89 11.96 -16.74
CA LYS A 515 -9.36 12.72 -15.60
C LYS A 515 -8.01 12.16 -15.13
N GLU A 516 -7.92 10.86 -14.97
CA GLU A 516 -6.74 10.14 -14.49
C GLU A 516 -5.61 10.17 -15.52
N ALA A 517 -5.94 10.04 -16.80
CA ALA A 517 -4.98 10.14 -17.89
C ALA A 517 -4.38 11.56 -17.98
N LEU A 518 -5.19 12.61 -17.81
CA LEU A 518 -4.72 13.99 -17.74
C LEU A 518 -3.80 14.21 -16.52
N PHE A 519 -4.19 13.69 -15.35
CA PHE A 519 -3.36 13.76 -14.15
C PHE A 519 -2.01 13.05 -14.34
N LEU A 520 -2.01 11.86 -14.93
CA LEU A 520 -0.78 11.12 -15.18
C LEU A 520 0.14 11.79 -16.20
N LYS A 521 -0.42 12.56 -17.13
CA LYS A 521 0.32 13.29 -18.16
C LYS A 521 1.00 14.56 -17.62
N ASP A 522 0.27 15.37 -16.86
CA ASP A 522 0.77 16.60 -16.23
C ASP A 522 0.08 16.82 -14.88
N PRO A 523 0.62 16.22 -13.80
CA PRO A 523 -0.01 16.30 -12.48
C PRO A 523 -0.08 17.71 -11.93
N ASP A 524 0.93 18.54 -12.15
CA ASP A 524 0.97 19.91 -11.62
C ASP A 524 -0.06 20.81 -12.29
N ALA A 525 -0.29 20.65 -13.59
CA ALA A 525 -1.34 21.36 -14.31
C ALA A 525 -2.73 20.88 -13.90
N TYR A 526 -2.92 19.57 -13.77
CA TYR A 526 -4.17 18.97 -13.33
C TYR A 526 -4.58 19.45 -11.94
N LEU A 527 -3.66 19.39 -10.97
CA LEU A 527 -3.90 19.82 -9.59
C LEU A 527 -4.23 21.31 -9.49
N ALA A 528 -3.62 22.14 -10.31
CA ALA A 528 -3.92 23.58 -10.37
C ALA A 528 -5.33 23.84 -10.90
N GLN A 529 -5.79 23.05 -11.87
CA GLN A 529 -7.07 23.24 -12.55
C GLN A 529 -8.26 22.63 -11.80
N TYR A 530 -8.14 21.36 -11.38
CA TYR A 530 -9.27 20.58 -10.84
C TYR A 530 -9.32 20.52 -9.32
N GLN A 531 -8.23 20.79 -8.65
CA GLN A 531 -8.09 20.92 -7.19
C GLN A 531 -8.72 19.79 -6.35
N PRO A 532 -8.50 18.51 -6.65
CA PRO A 532 -9.01 17.42 -5.82
C PRO A 532 -8.45 17.52 -4.39
N ARG A 533 -9.27 17.27 -3.38
CA ARG A 533 -8.83 17.26 -1.98
C ARG A 533 -8.00 16.03 -1.63
N VAL A 534 -8.34 14.90 -2.21
CA VAL A 534 -7.65 13.63 -1.97
C VAL A 534 -7.31 12.97 -3.30
N VAL A 535 -6.05 12.59 -3.46
CA VAL A 535 -5.61 11.71 -4.54
C VAL A 535 -5.25 10.35 -3.96
N LEU A 536 -5.95 9.31 -4.40
CA LEU A 536 -5.70 7.91 -4.05
C LEU A 536 -4.92 7.25 -5.17
N ALA A 537 -3.75 6.73 -4.88
CA ALA A 537 -2.85 6.19 -5.87
C ALA A 537 -2.43 4.75 -5.56
N SER A 538 -2.63 3.84 -6.50
CA SER A 538 -2.03 2.50 -6.45
C SER A 538 -0.62 2.50 -7.09
N PRO A 539 0.17 1.40 -7.02
CA PRO A 539 1.48 1.29 -7.66
C PRO A 539 1.46 1.49 -9.19
N THR A 540 0.29 1.62 -9.77
CA THR A 540 0.09 1.98 -11.20
C THR A 540 0.70 3.34 -11.55
N ILE A 541 0.82 4.26 -10.57
CA ILE A 541 1.62 5.48 -10.71
C ILE A 541 3.09 5.09 -10.72
N GLY A 542 3.55 4.70 -11.91
CA GLY A 542 4.87 4.14 -12.13
C GLY A 542 6.02 5.14 -12.08
N SER A 543 7.22 4.64 -12.36
CA SER A 543 8.42 5.43 -12.61
C SER A 543 8.17 6.47 -13.72
N GLY A 544 8.75 7.66 -13.56
CA GLY A 544 8.57 8.78 -14.52
C GLY A 544 7.46 9.78 -14.18
N PHE A 545 6.65 9.52 -13.15
CA PHE A 545 5.67 10.46 -12.60
C PHE A 545 6.28 11.26 -11.44
N SER A 546 6.03 12.56 -11.37
CA SER A 546 6.52 13.43 -10.28
C SER A 546 5.61 14.63 -10.15
N ILE A 547 5.20 14.96 -8.94
CA ILE A 547 4.52 16.19 -8.57
C ILE A 547 5.58 17.13 -7.97
N GLU A 548 5.80 18.28 -8.59
CA GLU A 548 6.89 19.19 -8.24
C GLU A 548 6.41 20.43 -7.48
N LYS A 549 5.16 20.83 -7.72
CA LYS A 549 4.55 21.99 -7.04
C LYS A 549 3.97 21.60 -5.69
N ASN A 550 4.04 22.53 -4.73
CA ASN A 550 3.43 22.35 -3.42
C ASN A 550 1.90 22.39 -3.54
N TYR A 551 1.26 21.28 -3.21
CA TYR A 551 -0.20 21.12 -3.30
C TYR A 551 -0.78 20.37 -2.10
N PHE A 552 -0.23 19.22 -1.74
CA PHE A 552 -0.71 18.40 -0.63
C PHE A 552 -0.10 18.83 0.70
N ASP A 553 -0.90 18.79 1.75
CA ASP A 553 -0.45 19.07 3.11
C ASP A 553 0.34 17.88 3.68
N ASP A 554 -0.15 16.66 3.42
CA ASP A 554 0.45 15.42 3.91
C ASP A 554 0.42 14.30 2.88
N VAL A 555 1.36 13.37 3.03
CA VAL A 555 1.45 12.14 2.23
C VAL A 555 1.26 10.93 3.14
N TYR A 556 0.39 10.03 2.74
CA TYR A 556 0.09 8.79 3.43
C TYR A 556 0.45 7.58 2.56
N MET A 557 0.95 6.53 3.17
CA MET A 557 1.19 5.24 2.54
C MET A 557 0.52 4.13 3.34
N LEU A 558 -0.38 3.38 2.72
CA LEU A 558 -1.10 2.26 3.32
C LEU A 558 -0.59 0.96 2.70
N LEU A 559 0.22 0.23 3.43
CA LEU A 559 1.00 -0.90 2.95
C LEU A 559 0.59 -2.20 3.64
N THR A 560 0.53 -3.29 2.86
CA THR A 560 0.18 -4.64 3.32
C THR A 560 1.29 -5.67 3.05
N GLY A 561 2.50 -5.19 2.73
CA GLY A 561 3.67 -6.04 2.48
C GLY A 561 3.74 -6.64 1.07
N ILE A 562 3.03 -6.05 0.09
CA ILE A 562 3.07 -6.50 -1.31
C ILE A 562 4.24 -5.87 -2.07
N LEU A 563 4.52 -4.61 -1.76
CA LEU A 563 5.57 -3.84 -2.44
C LEU A 563 6.93 -4.08 -1.82
N THR A 564 7.97 -4.06 -2.65
CA THR A 564 9.36 -4.05 -2.17
C THR A 564 9.70 -2.73 -1.48
N PRO A 565 10.67 -2.69 -0.56
CA PRO A 565 11.12 -1.43 0.04
C PRO A 565 11.54 -0.38 -1.00
N THR A 566 12.12 -0.79 -2.12
CA THR A 566 12.50 0.09 -3.22
C THR A 566 11.29 0.75 -3.87
N ASP A 567 10.21 -0.02 -4.15
CA ASP A 567 8.98 0.53 -4.71
C ASP A 567 8.33 1.54 -3.75
N ILE A 568 8.32 1.23 -2.45
CA ILE A 568 7.80 2.12 -1.39
C ILE A 568 8.58 3.44 -1.38
N MET A 569 9.90 3.38 -1.39
CA MET A 569 10.75 4.58 -1.42
C MET A 569 10.52 5.40 -2.69
N GLN A 570 10.40 4.76 -3.84
CA GLN A 570 10.10 5.44 -5.09
C GLN A 570 8.71 6.10 -5.08
N MET A 571 7.69 5.41 -4.57
CA MET A 571 6.34 5.99 -4.43
C MET A 571 6.35 7.21 -3.50
N SER A 572 7.04 7.13 -2.37
CA SER A 572 7.14 8.24 -1.42
C SER A 572 7.84 9.48 -2.00
N ALA A 573 8.74 9.28 -2.97
CA ALA A 573 9.48 10.34 -3.64
C ALA A 573 8.70 11.00 -4.80
N ARG A 574 7.49 10.53 -5.16
CA ARG A 574 6.68 11.10 -6.26
C ARG A 574 6.17 12.49 -5.97
N TYR A 575 5.89 12.81 -4.72
CA TYR A 575 5.57 14.16 -4.28
C TYR A 575 6.79 14.77 -3.60
N ARG A 576 7.53 15.59 -4.35
CA ARG A 576 8.80 16.19 -3.86
C ARG A 576 8.61 17.20 -2.72
N PRO A 577 7.57 18.06 -2.72
CA PRO A 577 7.35 19.04 -1.66
C PRO A 577 6.84 18.44 -0.33
N ALA A 578 6.68 17.13 -0.20
CA ALA A 578 6.15 16.50 1.00
C ALA A 578 6.87 16.99 2.26
N LYS A 579 6.10 17.51 3.23
CA LYS A 579 6.60 17.99 4.52
C LYS A 579 6.66 16.88 5.55
N ARG A 580 5.71 15.95 5.51
CA ARG A 580 5.58 14.79 6.40
C ARG A 580 5.19 13.56 5.60
N LEU A 581 5.58 12.40 6.05
CA LEU A 581 5.22 11.12 5.45
C LEU A 581 4.66 10.20 6.53
N PHE A 582 3.44 9.73 6.33
CA PHE A 582 2.76 8.79 7.21
C PHE A 582 2.80 7.40 6.57
N ILE A 583 3.32 6.40 7.28
CA ILE A 583 3.43 5.05 6.76
C ILE A 583 2.65 4.09 7.68
N GLY A 584 1.57 3.53 7.15
CA GLY A 584 0.84 2.43 7.75
C GLY A 584 1.31 1.11 7.15
N PHE A 585 1.83 0.22 7.99
CA PHE A 585 2.29 -1.09 7.54
C PHE A 585 1.60 -2.19 8.34
N GLU A 586 1.03 -3.15 7.65
CA GLU A 586 0.49 -4.38 8.22
C GLU A 586 1.02 -5.55 7.40
N ASP A 587 1.86 -6.35 8.01
CA ASP A 587 2.32 -7.59 7.38
C ASP A 587 1.16 -8.61 7.38
N LYS A 588 0.37 -8.58 6.31
CA LYS A 588 -0.69 -9.58 6.05
C LYS A 588 -0.15 -10.84 5.38
N ASN A 589 1.09 -10.79 4.97
CA ASN A 589 1.73 -11.90 4.26
C ASN A 589 2.38 -12.89 5.23
N ASN A 590 1.58 -13.54 6.04
CA ASN A 590 1.88 -14.91 6.45
C ASN A 590 1.78 -15.82 5.19
N ARG A 591 2.54 -15.51 4.15
CA ARG A 591 2.77 -16.47 3.05
C ARG A 591 3.86 -17.41 3.51
N PRO A 592 3.51 -18.65 3.91
CA PRO A 592 4.50 -19.66 4.32
C PRO A 592 5.47 -20.03 3.18
N ASP A 593 5.25 -19.50 1.96
CA ASP A 593 5.89 -19.95 0.73
C ASP A 593 6.98 -19.01 0.20
N GLN A 594 7.18 -17.82 0.78
CA GLN A 594 8.36 -17.00 0.46
C GLN A 594 9.53 -17.44 1.34
N THR A 595 10.08 -18.60 1.02
CA THR A 595 11.32 -18.99 1.65
C THR A 595 12.47 -18.30 0.96
N THR A 596 13.23 -17.57 1.75
CA THR A 596 14.55 -17.03 1.40
C THR A 596 15.64 -18.09 1.53
N GLU A 597 15.28 -19.33 1.78
CA GLU A 597 16.25 -20.41 1.88
C GLU A 597 16.84 -20.71 0.50
N GLU A 598 18.13 -20.49 0.40
CA GLU A 598 18.96 -20.65 -0.80
C GLU A 598 18.72 -21.97 -1.52
N ASN A 599 18.68 -23.07 -0.77
CA ASN A 599 18.48 -24.40 -1.31
C ASN A 599 17.08 -24.65 -1.91
N LYS A 600 16.04 -23.99 -1.37
CA LYS A 600 14.68 -24.15 -1.89
C LYS A 600 14.48 -23.32 -3.14
N LEU A 601 14.99 -22.07 -3.16
CA LEU A 601 15.00 -21.25 -4.37
C LEU A 601 15.78 -21.91 -5.50
N LEU A 602 16.92 -22.52 -5.18
CA LEU A 602 17.68 -23.30 -6.15
C LEU A 602 16.89 -24.51 -6.63
N GLY A 603 16.23 -25.24 -5.71
CA GLY A 603 15.36 -26.37 -6.02
C GLY A 603 14.21 -26.00 -6.96
N ASP A 604 13.51 -24.90 -6.69
CA ASP A 604 12.42 -24.41 -7.52
C ASP A 604 12.91 -23.98 -8.92
N MET A 605 14.06 -23.31 -9.01
CA MET A 605 14.69 -22.97 -10.28
C MET A 605 15.09 -24.20 -11.08
N LEU A 606 15.53 -25.25 -10.41
CA LEU A 606 15.90 -26.52 -11.02
C LEU A 606 14.67 -27.28 -11.55
N ILE A 607 13.57 -27.31 -10.80
CA ILE A 607 12.29 -27.92 -11.21
C ILE A 607 11.71 -27.20 -12.43
N ASP A 608 11.73 -25.89 -12.45
CA ASP A 608 11.21 -25.06 -13.55
C ASP A 608 11.93 -25.34 -14.90
N ARG A 609 13.17 -25.84 -14.85
CA ARG A 609 13.99 -26.17 -16.02
C ARG A 609 13.92 -27.62 -16.48
N ARG A 610 13.10 -28.48 -15.89
CA ARG A 610 13.00 -29.91 -16.23
C ARG A 610 14.38 -30.58 -16.30
N LEU A 611 15.15 -30.45 -15.23
CA LEU A 611 16.51 -30.97 -15.19
C LEU A 611 16.56 -32.48 -15.45
N ARG A 612 17.50 -32.89 -16.27
CA ARG A 612 17.86 -34.30 -16.41
C ARG A 612 18.69 -34.69 -15.21
N LEU A 613 18.13 -35.55 -14.38
CA LEU A 613 18.88 -36.25 -13.34
C LEU A 613 19.83 -37.24 -14.04
N ALA A 614 21.10 -37.08 -13.85
CA ALA A 614 22.11 -38.06 -14.28
C ALA A 614 22.54 -38.88 -13.07
N ILE A 615 22.62 -40.20 -13.24
CA ILE A 615 23.24 -41.09 -12.27
C ILE A 615 24.71 -41.14 -12.61
N ASP A 616 25.57 -40.80 -11.66
CA ASP A 616 27.01 -40.97 -11.80
C ASP A 616 27.32 -42.47 -11.85
N PRO A 617 27.80 -42.99 -12.98
CA PRO A 617 28.00 -44.45 -13.13
C PRO A 617 29.13 -45.00 -12.25
N THR A 618 29.93 -44.14 -11.60
CA THR A 618 31.04 -44.57 -10.75
C THR A 618 30.67 -44.59 -9.26
N THR A 619 29.71 -43.77 -8.84
CA THR A 619 29.34 -43.60 -7.43
C THR A 619 27.91 -44.02 -7.12
N ASP A 620 27.12 -44.39 -8.11
CA ASP A 620 25.68 -44.69 -8.05
C ASP A 620 24.87 -43.58 -7.35
N LYS A 621 25.43 -42.37 -7.30
CA LYS A 621 24.79 -41.19 -6.72
C LYS A 621 24.11 -40.35 -7.82
N LEU A 622 22.92 -39.88 -7.48
CA LEU A 622 22.25 -38.84 -8.27
C LEU A 622 23.12 -37.60 -8.30
N THR A 623 23.63 -37.28 -9.45
CA THR A 623 24.33 -36.02 -9.71
C THR A 623 23.44 -35.11 -10.56
N ILE A 624 23.41 -33.86 -10.21
CA ILE A 624 22.75 -32.81 -11.00
C ILE A 624 23.83 -32.16 -11.86
N ASP A 625 23.84 -32.52 -13.15
CA ASP A 625 24.73 -31.82 -14.11
C ASP A 625 24.09 -30.47 -14.50
N PHE A 626 24.31 -29.48 -13.65
CA PHE A 626 23.79 -28.15 -13.83
C PHE A 626 24.92 -27.12 -13.85
N LYS A 627 25.12 -26.50 -15.01
CA LYS A 627 25.86 -25.26 -15.10
C LYS A 627 24.88 -24.09 -15.21
N PRO A 628 24.76 -23.28 -14.15
CA PRO A 628 23.86 -22.12 -14.18
C PRO A 628 24.25 -21.18 -15.32
N SER A 629 23.28 -20.79 -16.14
CA SER A 629 23.49 -19.71 -17.11
C SER A 629 23.68 -18.37 -16.38
N GLU A 630 24.17 -17.37 -17.08
CA GLU A 630 24.29 -16.01 -16.52
C GLU A 630 22.93 -15.46 -16.04
N LEU A 631 21.84 -15.79 -16.76
CA LEU A 631 20.49 -15.45 -16.35
C LEU A 631 20.06 -16.17 -15.06
N ASP A 632 20.43 -17.45 -14.90
CA ASP A 632 20.11 -18.20 -13.68
C ASP A 632 20.83 -17.64 -12.46
N THR A 633 22.11 -17.31 -12.64
CA THR A 633 22.90 -16.68 -11.59
C THR A 633 22.34 -15.32 -11.18
N LEU A 634 21.94 -14.52 -12.15
CA LEU A 634 21.31 -13.21 -11.90
C LEU A 634 19.96 -13.39 -11.18
N ARG A 635 19.10 -14.29 -11.67
CA ARG A 635 17.79 -14.60 -11.10
C ARG A 635 17.90 -15.07 -9.65
N TYR A 636 18.83 -15.98 -9.39
CA TYR A 636 19.10 -16.47 -8.04
C TYR A 636 19.53 -15.34 -7.09
N LYS A 637 20.49 -14.52 -7.48
CA LYS A 637 20.94 -13.38 -6.67
C LYS A 637 19.81 -12.38 -6.38
N ILE A 638 18.96 -12.08 -7.36
CA ILE A 638 17.82 -11.17 -7.19
C ILE A 638 16.80 -11.76 -6.20
N LEU A 639 16.43 -13.02 -6.35
CA LEU A 639 15.45 -13.68 -5.48
C LEU A 639 15.94 -13.84 -4.03
N THR A 640 17.25 -13.99 -3.82
CA THR A 640 17.84 -14.08 -2.47
C THR A 640 18.01 -12.73 -1.78
N GLN A 641 17.89 -11.62 -2.50
CA GLN A 641 17.95 -10.26 -1.94
C GLN A 641 16.57 -9.68 -1.63
N GLN A 642 15.50 -10.26 -2.15
CA GLN A 642 14.11 -9.88 -1.85
C GLN A 642 13.63 -10.49 -0.55
#